data_a88be0cc377a4c55ffcdcb677e9c4bc9
#
_entry.id   a88be0cc377a4c55ffcdcb677e9c4bc9
#
_cell.length_a   1.000
_cell.length_b   1.000
_cell.length_c   1.000
_cell.angle_alpha   90.00
_cell.angle_beta   90.00
_cell.angle_gamma   90.00
#
_symmetry.space_group_name_H-M   'P 1'
#
loop_
_entity.id
_entity.type
_entity.pdbx_description
1 polymer ?
#
loop_
_entity_poly.entity_id
_entity_poly.type
_entity_poly.pdbx_seq_one_letter_code
_entity_poly.pdbx_strand_id
1 'polypeptide(L)'
;MDTREDILQRMLAHPVTAHEVVFKHRRQEVSPEFHKTVITDWYSKKPFVLNLMFRGAAKSTLAEEAVVLMASFGMFNNALIIGETETRAKERLTAIKREFENNDDLRSLFGEQCGTPWQETVIVLRNGVRVQALGRGQSLRGAKHLHYRPDMAFCDDLEDEETTANEEGRRKTREWFLKTLLPALTPNARIRMCATPLHPDALAVRLSNSNKWVTRSIPICSVDKDTGEEVAAWPERYPMRWVMDKREEYDQMGAMSTWLQEFMCVAISEENQLFKPEMVRVEPLARTWQPVMAAYDPARTVKQTSDFTGKVVGSWVGNRLVLWEARALRCRPSELVDDVVRTCEQYQPSLVVIEEDGLNEFVMQPLRVAASRTSQFMPVRPVKAPKDKRSFIKSLHPFFAAGDIVFANDRASFADLEAQMMSFPVGKIDTLNALAYLLKMRPGQPVFPEFSHAMVTASDNPASRPVAKRWWLSFEADASPAMTAAVLMVLDKGVLHIVADWLRENGPGVAFPEIMQEARAMAQMPLNVVVPSRLMAGHDTTGLVAAARAFPVMPSQGGERGAGLEAVRSMMLTLRDGRPRLRVSDDAGWTLKALAGALFDNCPPRDWPTLLTNAVFGFAGLAGVVRTPGYEEVDNETKYAYDRQGHRFMTARQF
;
A
#
# COMPACT_ATOMS: atom_id res chain seq x y z
N MET A 1 -10.47 6.87 -63.35
CA MET A 1 -10.05 7.90 -62.41
C MET A 1 -11.19 8.21 -61.46
N ASP A 2 -10.95 8.14 -60.19
CA ASP A 2 -11.99 8.48 -59.20
C ASP A 2 -12.43 9.92 -59.37
N THR A 3 -13.70 10.17 -59.37
CA THR A 3 -14.20 11.56 -59.39
C THR A 3 -13.85 12.27 -58.09
N ARG A 4 -13.83 13.61 -58.10
CA ARG A 4 -13.63 14.41 -56.88
C ARG A 4 -14.66 14.05 -55.80
N GLU A 5 -15.88 13.77 -56.21
CA GLU A 5 -16.98 13.38 -55.33
C GLU A 5 -16.71 12.02 -54.67
N ASP A 6 -16.19 11.06 -55.40
CA ASP A 6 -15.80 9.74 -54.85
C ASP A 6 -14.69 9.85 -53.83
N ILE A 7 -13.71 10.75 -54.06
CA ILE A 7 -12.63 11.03 -53.12
C ILE A 7 -13.18 11.64 -51.83
N LEU A 8 -14.04 12.65 -51.96
CA LEU A 8 -14.64 13.34 -50.81
C LEU A 8 -15.52 12.38 -49.98
N GLN A 9 -16.32 11.52 -50.63
CA GLN A 9 -17.12 10.53 -49.92
C GLN A 9 -16.25 9.53 -49.16
N ARG A 10 -15.15 9.07 -49.73
CA ARG A 10 -14.20 8.15 -49.05
C ARG A 10 -13.51 8.87 -47.86
N MET A 11 -13.10 10.11 -48.04
CA MET A 11 -12.51 10.89 -46.94
C MET A 11 -13.51 11.11 -45.79
N LEU A 12 -14.76 11.36 -46.09
CA LEU A 12 -15.80 11.49 -45.06
C LEU A 12 -16.05 10.16 -44.32
N ALA A 13 -15.98 9.04 -45.05
CA ALA A 13 -16.12 7.67 -44.47
C ALA A 13 -14.89 7.29 -43.62
N HIS A 14 -13.72 7.83 -43.98
CA HIS A 14 -12.43 7.52 -43.34
C HIS A 14 -11.75 8.80 -42.82
N PRO A 15 -12.26 9.43 -41.76
CA PRO A 15 -11.78 10.75 -41.29
C PRO A 15 -10.31 10.74 -40.87
N VAL A 16 -9.79 9.64 -40.36
CA VAL A 16 -8.36 9.50 -40.01
C VAL A 16 -7.49 9.72 -41.25
N THR A 17 -7.79 9.00 -42.34
CA THR A 17 -7.06 9.17 -43.61
C THR A 17 -7.21 10.57 -44.17
N ALA A 18 -8.39 11.19 -44.03
CA ALA A 18 -8.60 12.58 -44.44
C ALA A 18 -7.66 13.55 -43.69
N HIS A 19 -7.51 13.37 -42.37
CA HIS A 19 -6.59 14.16 -41.57
C HIS A 19 -5.13 13.92 -42.00
N GLU A 20 -4.72 12.68 -42.24
CA GLU A 20 -3.35 12.35 -42.64
C GLU A 20 -3.00 12.95 -44.01
N VAL A 21 -3.92 12.97 -44.93
CA VAL A 21 -3.72 13.51 -46.29
C VAL A 21 -3.69 15.05 -46.27
N VAL A 22 -4.72 15.69 -45.68
CA VAL A 22 -4.91 17.14 -45.75
C VAL A 22 -3.92 17.89 -44.87
N PHE A 23 -3.53 17.33 -43.73
CA PHE A 23 -2.62 18.01 -42.80
C PHE A 23 -1.25 17.35 -42.70
N LYS A 24 -0.79 16.69 -43.77
CA LYS A 24 0.57 16.09 -43.84
C LYS A 24 1.69 17.08 -43.47
N HIS A 25 1.53 18.35 -43.83
CA HIS A 25 2.49 19.43 -43.55
C HIS A 25 2.59 19.77 -42.04
N ARG A 26 1.60 19.41 -41.23
CA ARG A 26 1.60 19.59 -39.77
C ARG A 26 2.20 18.40 -39.03
N ARG A 27 2.49 17.29 -39.72
CA ARG A 27 3.01 16.06 -39.12
C ARG A 27 4.54 16.09 -39.09
N GLN A 28 5.11 16.32 -37.93
CA GLN A 28 6.54 16.15 -37.70
C GLN A 28 6.90 14.70 -37.38
N GLU A 29 5.97 13.99 -36.71
CA GLU A 29 6.09 12.62 -36.30
C GLU A 29 4.87 11.81 -36.77
N VAL A 30 5.02 10.50 -36.78
CA VAL A 30 3.91 9.58 -37.08
C VAL A 30 2.79 9.78 -36.08
N SER A 31 1.54 9.88 -36.56
CA SER A 31 0.37 10.00 -35.70
C SER A 31 0.15 8.73 -34.86
N PRO A 32 0.15 8.81 -33.53
CA PRO A 32 -0.03 7.66 -32.65
C PRO A 32 -1.47 7.13 -32.75
N GLU A 33 -1.68 5.92 -32.28
CA GLU A 33 -2.99 5.24 -32.37
C GLU A 33 -4.10 5.99 -31.62
N PHE A 34 -3.76 6.68 -30.54
CA PHE A 34 -4.75 7.46 -29.81
C PHE A 34 -5.28 8.67 -30.61
N HIS A 35 -4.48 9.28 -31.50
CA HIS A 35 -4.97 10.32 -32.41
C HIS A 35 -6.06 9.79 -33.32
N LYS A 36 -5.88 8.60 -33.89
CA LYS A 36 -6.86 7.95 -34.75
C LYS A 36 -8.16 7.68 -33.97
N THR A 37 -8.03 7.23 -32.74
CA THR A 37 -9.15 6.99 -31.84
C THR A 37 -9.93 8.28 -31.52
N VAL A 38 -9.21 9.38 -31.18
CA VAL A 38 -9.81 10.69 -30.88
C VAL A 38 -10.55 11.23 -32.10
N ILE A 39 -9.91 11.21 -33.28
CA ILE A 39 -10.54 11.64 -34.54
C ILE A 39 -11.82 10.82 -34.79
N THR A 40 -11.76 9.49 -34.71
CA THR A 40 -12.92 8.62 -34.90
C THR A 40 -14.08 8.97 -33.98
N ASP A 41 -13.80 9.20 -32.69
CA ASP A 41 -14.83 9.59 -31.72
C ASP A 41 -15.45 10.95 -32.05
N TRP A 42 -14.65 11.91 -32.52
CA TRP A 42 -15.14 13.27 -32.83
C TRP A 42 -16.06 13.30 -34.04
N TYR A 43 -15.80 12.46 -35.04
CA TYR A 43 -16.67 12.32 -36.22
C TYR A 43 -17.92 11.48 -35.93
N SER A 44 -17.97 10.81 -34.79
CA SER A 44 -19.11 9.98 -34.40
C SER A 44 -20.39 10.82 -34.17
N LYS A 45 -21.55 10.14 -34.20
CA LYS A 45 -22.85 10.75 -33.86
C LYS A 45 -23.06 10.96 -32.36
N LYS A 46 -22.12 10.59 -31.52
CA LYS A 46 -22.20 10.77 -30.07
C LYS A 46 -22.31 12.25 -29.73
N PRO A 47 -23.28 12.67 -28.89
CA PRO A 47 -23.50 14.10 -28.62
C PRO A 47 -22.33 14.72 -27.86
N PHE A 48 -21.80 14.06 -26.83
CA PHE A 48 -20.78 14.59 -25.94
C PHE A 48 -19.57 13.66 -25.90
N VAL A 49 -18.41 14.19 -26.28
CA VAL A 49 -17.11 13.46 -26.24
C VAL A 49 -16.10 14.31 -25.48
N LEU A 50 -15.44 13.70 -24.50
CA LEU A 50 -14.39 14.30 -23.69
C LEU A 50 -13.12 13.45 -23.78
N ASN A 51 -12.02 14.09 -24.11
CA ASN A 51 -10.70 13.48 -24.11
C ASN A 51 -9.83 14.17 -23.06
N LEU A 52 -9.53 13.47 -21.98
CA LEU A 52 -8.49 13.87 -21.02
C LEU A 52 -7.15 13.41 -21.58
N MET A 53 -6.27 14.33 -21.90
CA MET A 53 -5.04 14.03 -22.62
C MET A 53 -3.85 14.70 -21.96
N PHE A 54 -2.72 13.99 -21.96
CA PHE A 54 -1.47 14.52 -21.40
C PHE A 54 -0.98 15.79 -22.12
N ARG A 55 -0.15 16.57 -21.42
CA ARG A 55 0.47 17.78 -21.97
C ARG A 55 1.42 17.43 -23.13
N GLY A 56 1.21 18.05 -24.27
CA GLY A 56 1.98 17.74 -25.50
C GLY A 56 1.35 16.67 -26.39
N ALA A 57 0.16 16.15 -26.07
CA ALA A 57 -0.59 15.18 -26.89
C ALA A 57 -1.19 15.75 -28.18
N ALA A 58 -0.87 16.98 -28.55
CA ALA A 58 -1.40 17.71 -29.72
C ALA A 58 -2.92 17.96 -29.71
N LYS A 59 -3.53 18.10 -28.50
CA LYS A 59 -4.97 18.36 -28.30
C LYS A 59 -5.50 19.45 -29.22
N SER A 60 -4.91 20.64 -29.13
CA SER A 60 -5.34 21.83 -29.87
C SER A 60 -5.17 21.66 -31.37
N THR A 61 -4.08 21.04 -31.82
CA THR A 61 -3.81 20.77 -33.25
C THR A 61 -4.90 19.86 -33.83
N LEU A 62 -5.25 18.78 -33.14
CA LEU A 62 -6.31 17.87 -33.57
C LEU A 62 -7.67 18.57 -33.62
N ALA A 63 -7.96 19.46 -32.64
CA ALA A 63 -9.22 20.21 -32.61
C ALA A 63 -9.31 21.19 -33.80
N GLU A 64 -8.22 21.91 -34.10
CA GLU A 64 -8.14 22.80 -35.26
C GLU A 64 -8.39 22.06 -36.58
N GLU A 65 -7.69 20.94 -36.79
CA GLU A 65 -7.84 20.09 -37.97
C GLU A 65 -9.27 19.54 -38.11
N ALA A 66 -9.87 19.07 -37.01
CA ALA A 66 -11.24 18.58 -37.01
C ALA A 66 -12.24 19.68 -37.38
N VAL A 67 -12.06 20.90 -36.85
CA VAL A 67 -12.91 22.04 -37.23
C VAL A 67 -12.81 22.34 -38.72
N VAL A 68 -11.59 22.39 -39.27
CA VAL A 68 -11.35 22.68 -40.69
C VAL A 68 -12.06 21.66 -41.58
N LEU A 69 -11.83 20.37 -41.39
CA LEU A 69 -12.45 19.32 -42.22
C LEU A 69 -13.96 19.22 -42.02
N MET A 70 -14.43 19.24 -40.78
CA MET A 70 -15.87 19.16 -40.52
C MET A 70 -16.63 20.37 -41.10
N ALA A 71 -16.02 21.57 -41.03
CA ALA A 71 -16.59 22.76 -41.66
C ALA A 71 -16.61 22.66 -43.18
N SER A 72 -15.51 22.15 -43.79
CA SER A 72 -15.41 21.92 -45.23
C SER A 72 -16.47 20.94 -45.74
N PHE A 73 -16.72 19.87 -44.99
CA PHE A 73 -17.77 18.90 -45.28
C PHE A 73 -19.18 19.36 -44.92
N GLY A 74 -19.34 20.56 -44.29
CA GLY A 74 -20.65 21.04 -43.86
C GLY A 74 -21.30 20.17 -42.77
N MET A 75 -20.51 19.55 -41.90
CA MET A 75 -21.01 18.67 -40.85
C MET A 75 -21.72 19.38 -39.71
N PHE A 76 -21.67 20.70 -39.69
CA PHE A 76 -22.37 21.60 -38.79
C PHE A 76 -22.64 22.96 -39.52
N ASN A 77 -23.56 23.77 -39.01
CA ASN A 77 -23.88 25.08 -39.57
C ASN A 77 -23.22 26.21 -38.79
N ASN A 78 -23.11 26.07 -37.48
CA ASN A 78 -22.63 27.12 -36.59
C ASN A 78 -21.86 26.51 -35.43
N ALA A 79 -20.51 26.62 -35.46
CA ALA A 79 -19.65 26.09 -34.44
C ALA A 79 -19.09 27.17 -33.52
N LEU A 80 -18.91 26.81 -32.27
CA LEU A 80 -18.20 27.59 -31.27
C LEU A 80 -16.82 26.92 -30.99
N ILE A 81 -15.77 27.73 -30.99
CA ILE A 81 -14.44 27.34 -30.48
C ILE A 81 -14.27 28.05 -29.15
N ILE A 82 -14.11 27.30 -28.08
CA ILE A 82 -14.11 27.85 -26.73
C ILE A 82 -12.79 27.48 -26.07
N GLY A 83 -12.02 28.48 -25.67
CA GLY A 83 -10.80 28.35 -24.89
C GLY A 83 -10.98 28.86 -23.45
N GLU A 84 -9.95 28.69 -22.63
CA GLU A 84 -9.90 29.26 -21.27
C GLU A 84 -10.10 30.78 -21.28
N THR A 85 -9.52 31.45 -22.28
CA THR A 85 -9.63 32.89 -22.52
C THR A 85 -10.03 33.16 -23.97
N GLU A 86 -10.54 34.40 -24.23
CA GLU A 86 -10.84 34.85 -25.60
C GLU A 86 -9.58 34.87 -26.46
N THR A 87 -8.44 35.26 -25.91
CA THR A 87 -7.16 35.29 -26.64
C THR A 87 -6.79 33.91 -27.13
N ARG A 88 -6.89 32.87 -26.28
CA ARG A 88 -6.61 31.49 -26.68
C ARG A 88 -7.58 31.01 -27.77
N ALA A 89 -8.86 31.32 -27.65
CA ALA A 89 -9.82 30.95 -28.67
C ALA A 89 -9.53 31.65 -30.03
N LYS A 90 -9.12 32.94 -30.03
CA LYS A 90 -8.68 33.68 -31.23
C LYS A 90 -7.43 33.08 -31.86
N GLU A 91 -6.44 32.64 -31.04
CA GLU A 91 -5.25 31.93 -31.53
C GLU A 91 -5.63 30.66 -32.30
N ARG A 92 -6.59 29.87 -31.78
CA ARG A 92 -7.12 28.67 -32.47
C ARG A 92 -7.80 29.03 -33.78
N LEU A 93 -8.68 30.06 -33.75
CA LEU A 93 -9.36 30.49 -34.96
C LEU A 93 -8.37 31.03 -36.02
N THR A 94 -7.30 31.69 -35.59
CA THR A 94 -6.23 32.14 -36.49
C THR A 94 -5.51 30.98 -37.15
N ALA A 95 -5.21 29.91 -36.39
CA ALA A 95 -4.61 28.69 -36.96
C ALA A 95 -5.55 28.03 -37.99
N ILE A 96 -6.85 27.95 -37.69
CA ILE A 96 -7.88 27.45 -38.60
C ILE A 96 -7.99 28.31 -39.87
N LYS A 97 -7.96 29.63 -39.74
CA LYS A 97 -7.97 30.55 -40.89
C LYS A 97 -6.80 30.30 -41.83
N ARG A 98 -5.58 30.12 -41.28
CA ARG A 98 -4.36 29.82 -42.06
C ARG A 98 -4.50 28.55 -42.88
N GLU A 99 -5.16 27.51 -42.37
CA GLU A 99 -5.44 26.30 -43.13
C GLU A 99 -6.35 26.58 -44.32
N PHE A 100 -7.43 27.33 -44.14
CA PHE A 100 -8.33 27.72 -45.24
C PHE A 100 -7.63 28.61 -46.27
N GLU A 101 -6.73 29.48 -45.83
CA GLU A 101 -6.03 30.45 -46.68
C GLU A 101 -4.86 29.82 -47.46
N ASN A 102 -4.12 28.86 -46.83
CA ASN A 102 -2.79 28.45 -47.34
C ASN A 102 -2.64 26.94 -47.57
N ASN A 103 -3.61 26.11 -47.21
CA ASN A 103 -3.48 24.66 -47.38
C ASN A 103 -3.93 24.26 -48.79
N ASP A 104 -2.96 23.93 -49.64
CA ASP A 104 -3.19 23.58 -51.04
C ASP A 104 -3.94 22.27 -51.21
N ASP A 105 -3.68 21.26 -50.35
CA ASP A 105 -4.41 20.00 -50.38
C ASP A 105 -5.92 20.24 -50.04
N LEU A 106 -6.20 21.06 -49.05
CA LEU A 106 -7.57 21.45 -48.69
C LEU A 106 -8.26 22.19 -49.83
N ARG A 107 -7.53 23.17 -50.45
CA ARG A 107 -8.04 23.98 -51.55
C ARG A 107 -8.29 23.13 -52.83
N SER A 108 -7.44 22.18 -53.12
CA SER A 108 -7.62 21.25 -54.24
C SER A 108 -8.86 20.39 -54.09
N LEU A 109 -9.18 19.97 -52.86
CA LEU A 109 -10.33 19.12 -52.54
C LEU A 109 -11.64 19.88 -52.43
N PHE A 110 -11.66 21.03 -51.80
CA PHE A 110 -12.88 21.75 -51.48
C PHE A 110 -13.05 23.09 -52.23
N GLY A 111 -12.00 23.51 -52.96
CA GLY A 111 -12.00 24.84 -53.58
C GLY A 111 -11.71 25.97 -52.58
N GLU A 112 -11.90 27.20 -53.04
CA GLU A 112 -11.77 28.40 -52.20
C GLU A 112 -12.94 28.49 -51.20
N GLN A 113 -12.63 28.48 -49.91
CA GLN A 113 -13.65 28.42 -48.87
C GLN A 113 -13.80 29.70 -48.05
N CYS A 114 -12.88 30.65 -48.16
CA CYS A 114 -12.94 31.90 -47.43
C CYS A 114 -14.18 32.73 -47.86
N GLY A 115 -15.08 33.02 -46.92
CA GLY A 115 -16.27 33.81 -47.15
C GLY A 115 -16.27 35.13 -46.35
N THR A 116 -17.46 35.70 -46.06
CA THR A 116 -17.60 36.96 -45.34
C THR A 116 -18.65 36.82 -44.23
N PRO A 117 -18.37 37.22 -42.98
CA PRO A 117 -17.15 37.89 -42.46
C PRO A 117 -15.96 36.95 -42.29
N TRP A 118 -14.73 37.52 -42.28
CA TRP A 118 -13.46 36.83 -42.07
C TRP A 118 -12.62 37.60 -41.02
N GLN A 119 -13.12 37.59 -39.77
CA GLN A 119 -12.62 38.41 -38.66
C GLN A 119 -11.78 37.60 -37.68
N GLU A 120 -11.24 38.23 -36.64
CA GLU A 120 -10.47 37.58 -35.60
C GLU A 120 -11.31 36.66 -34.72
N THR A 121 -12.58 37.00 -34.50
CA THR A 121 -13.46 36.25 -33.60
C THR A 121 -14.52 35.42 -34.34
N VAL A 122 -14.71 35.66 -35.65
CA VAL A 122 -15.71 34.94 -36.43
C VAL A 122 -15.32 34.84 -37.90
N ILE A 123 -15.53 33.67 -38.45
CA ILE A 123 -15.39 33.40 -39.88
C ILE A 123 -16.68 32.75 -40.40
N VAL A 124 -16.98 33.03 -41.65
CA VAL A 124 -18.04 32.33 -42.40
C VAL A 124 -17.44 31.82 -43.70
N LEU A 125 -17.59 30.51 -43.93
CA LEU A 125 -17.13 29.87 -45.14
C LEU A 125 -18.11 30.12 -46.32
N ARG A 126 -17.65 29.94 -47.57
CA ARG A 126 -18.51 30.04 -48.75
C ARG A 126 -19.67 29.05 -48.79
N ASN A 127 -19.52 27.89 -48.11
CA ASN A 127 -20.61 26.93 -47.96
C ASN A 127 -21.63 27.35 -46.87
N GLY A 128 -21.48 28.54 -46.25
CA GLY A 128 -22.38 29.09 -45.26
C GLY A 128 -22.09 28.67 -43.81
N VAL A 129 -21.12 27.81 -43.58
CA VAL A 129 -20.72 27.39 -42.22
C VAL A 129 -20.06 28.55 -41.48
N ARG A 130 -20.50 28.80 -40.25
CA ARG A 130 -19.93 29.80 -39.35
C ARG A 130 -19.12 29.17 -38.24
N VAL A 131 -17.97 29.74 -37.96
CA VAL A 131 -17.12 29.36 -36.80
C VAL A 131 -16.82 30.61 -35.98
N GLN A 132 -17.09 30.57 -34.68
CA GLN A 132 -16.88 31.72 -33.77
C GLN A 132 -15.98 31.30 -32.60
N ALA A 133 -14.98 32.13 -32.31
CA ALA A 133 -14.10 31.99 -31.15
C ALA A 133 -14.68 32.75 -29.94
N LEU A 134 -14.65 32.12 -28.77
CA LEU A 134 -15.15 32.66 -27.52
C LEU A 134 -14.28 32.21 -26.35
N GLY A 135 -14.09 33.08 -25.37
CA GLY A 135 -13.50 32.71 -24.10
C GLY A 135 -14.54 32.15 -23.12
N ARG A 136 -14.13 31.32 -22.21
CA ARG A 136 -14.94 30.92 -21.08
C ARG A 136 -15.47 32.14 -20.32
N GLY A 137 -16.70 32.08 -19.84
CA GLY A 137 -17.34 33.16 -19.10
C GLY A 137 -18.03 34.23 -19.99
N GLN A 138 -17.75 34.25 -21.29
CA GLN A 138 -18.42 35.20 -22.20
C GLN A 138 -19.91 34.90 -22.39
N SER A 139 -20.68 35.96 -22.68
CA SER A 139 -22.10 35.83 -23.00
C SER A 139 -22.31 35.26 -24.40
N LEU A 140 -23.18 34.29 -24.51
CA LEU A 140 -23.59 33.66 -25.78
C LEU A 140 -24.88 34.28 -26.34
N ARG A 141 -25.31 35.42 -25.78
CA ARG A 141 -26.47 36.17 -26.32
C ARG A 141 -26.09 36.66 -27.72
N GLY A 142 -26.90 36.28 -28.73
CA GLY A 142 -26.62 36.64 -30.11
C GLY A 142 -25.70 35.71 -30.90
N ALA A 143 -25.30 34.55 -30.35
CA ALA A 143 -24.50 33.55 -31.05
C ALA A 143 -25.23 32.84 -32.20
N LYS A 144 -26.43 33.30 -32.58
CA LYS A 144 -27.15 32.81 -33.76
C LYS A 144 -26.47 33.26 -35.05
N HIS A 145 -26.46 32.36 -36.04
CA HIS A 145 -26.08 32.65 -37.42
C HIS A 145 -27.29 32.41 -38.31
N LEU A 146 -27.76 33.47 -38.96
CA LEU A 146 -29.05 33.42 -39.67
C LEU A 146 -30.17 32.91 -38.71
N HIS A 147 -30.73 31.75 -38.98
CA HIS A 147 -31.72 31.08 -38.12
C HIS A 147 -31.13 29.95 -37.27
N TYR A 148 -29.82 29.62 -37.40
CA TYR A 148 -29.18 28.51 -36.69
C TYR A 148 -28.61 28.96 -35.34
N ARG A 149 -29.00 28.27 -34.28
CA ARG A 149 -28.22 28.28 -33.03
C ARG A 149 -26.96 27.43 -33.23
N PRO A 150 -25.92 27.59 -32.40
CA PRO A 150 -24.76 26.71 -32.47
C PRO A 150 -25.17 25.25 -32.32
N ASP A 151 -24.73 24.43 -33.28
CA ASP A 151 -24.97 22.98 -33.36
C ASP A 151 -23.71 22.15 -33.13
N MET A 152 -22.55 22.84 -32.95
CA MET A 152 -21.27 22.27 -32.58
C MET A 152 -20.52 23.16 -31.59
N ALA A 153 -19.86 22.57 -30.61
CA ALA A 153 -18.91 23.27 -29.74
C ALA A 153 -17.62 22.44 -29.60
N PHE A 154 -16.50 23.10 -29.88
CA PHE A 154 -15.17 22.59 -29.59
C PHE A 154 -14.61 23.32 -28.36
N CYS A 155 -14.34 22.60 -27.30
CA CYS A 155 -13.84 23.12 -26.05
C CYS A 155 -12.40 22.65 -25.87
N ASP A 156 -11.43 23.57 -25.87
CA ASP A 156 -10.02 23.29 -25.71
C ASP A 156 -9.50 23.90 -24.41
N ASP A 157 -9.18 23.06 -23.44
CA ASP A 157 -8.71 23.43 -22.10
C ASP A 157 -9.54 24.59 -21.50
N LEU A 158 -10.81 24.34 -21.12
CA LEU A 158 -11.71 25.36 -20.55
C LEU A 158 -11.27 25.85 -19.17
N GLU A 159 -10.44 25.09 -18.49
CA GLU A 159 -10.00 25.34 -17.13
C GLU A 159 -8.48 25.48 -17.11
N ASP A 160 -7.98 26.38 -16.29
CA ASP A 160 -6.58 26.63 -16.01
C ASP A 160 -6.28 26.42 -14.53
N GLU A 161 -5.00 26.41 -14.15
CA GLU A 161 -4.57 26.23 -12.77
C GLU A 161 -5.15 27.30 -11.83
N GLU A 162 -5.18 28.58 -12.27
CA GLU A 162 -5.64 29.69 -11.44
C GLU A 162 -7.14 29.54 -11.12
N THR A 163 -7.95 29.21 -12.09
CA THR A 163 -9.41 29.04 -11.89
C THR A 163 -9.78 27.73 -11.19
N THR A 164 -8.96 26.71 -11.28
CA THR A 164 -9.20 25.44 -10.59
C THR A 164 -8.64 25.43 -9.17
N ALA A 165 -7.71 26.31 -8.84
CA ALA A 165 -7.11 26.42 -7.50
C ALA A 165 -8.14 26.68 -6.41
N ASN A 166 -9.19 27.48 -6.68
CA ASN A 166 -10.19 27.80 -5.68
C ASN A 166 -11.59 27.29 -6.04
N GLU A 167 -12.42 27.04 -5.02
CA GLU A 167 -13.77 26.49 -5.20
C GLU A 167 -14.68 27.42 -6.01
N GLU A 168 -14.55 28.73 -5.83
CA GLU A 168 -15.36 29.71 -6.53
C GLU A 168 -15.09 29.72 -8.04
N GLY A 169 -13.83 29.62 -8.45
CA GLY A 169 -13.44 29.52 -9.86
C GLY A 169 -14.02 28.27 -10.50
N ARG A 170 -13.88 27.11 -9.85
CA ARG A 170 -14.47 25.85 -10.29
C ARG A 170 -16.00 25.95 -10.40
N ARG A 171 -16.65 26.56 -9.41
CA ARG A 171 -18.10 26.80 -9.41
C ARG A 171 -18.54 27.71 -10.56
N LYS A 172 -17.86 28.84 -10.78
CA LYS A 172 -18.15 29.78 -11.87
C LYS A 172 -18.03 29.11 -13.23
N THR A 173 -17.00 28.31 -13.47
CA THR A 173 -16.83 27.55 -14.72
C THR A 173 -17.97 26.57 -14.95
N ARG A 174 -18.36 25.79 -13.91
CA ARG A 174 -19.52 24.88 -14.00
C ARG A 174 -20.83 25.60 -14.26
N GLU A 175 -21.07 26.70 -13.57
CA GLU A 175 -22.30 27.48 -13.75
C GLU A 175 -22.39 28.07 -15.16
N TRP A 176 -21.31 28.63 -15.67
CA TRP A 176 -21.27 29.14 -17.03
C TRP A 176 -21.51 28.01 -18.05
N PHE A 177 -20.89 26.89 -17.90
CA PHE A 177 -21.10 25.74 -18.79
C PHE A 177 -22.55 25.27 -18.79
N LEU A 178 -23.15 25.12 -17.61
CA LEU A 178 -24.52 24.59 -17.45
C LEU A 178 -25.62 25.64 -17.75
N LYS A 179 -25.39 26.90 -17.38
CA LYS A 179 -26.41 27.94 -17.47
C LYS A 179 -26.28 28.81 -18.72
N THR A 180 -25.12 28.86 -19.35
CA THR A 180 -24.85 29.72 -20.50
C THR A 180 -24.56 28.94 -21.77
N LEU A 181 -23.54 28.01 -21.74
CA LEU A 181 -23.15 27.27 -22.93
C LEU A 181 -24.22 26.25 -23.35
N LEU A 182 -24.56 25.31 -22.49
CA LEU A 182 -25.51 24.23 -22.86
C LEU A 182 -26.87 24.77 -23.36
N PRO A 183 -27.50 25.76 -22.71
CA PRO A 183 -28.79 26.28 -23.18
C PRO A 183 -28.69 27.12 -24.47
N ALA A 184 -27.51 27.63 -24.83
CA ALA A 184 -27.31 28.36 -26.08
C ALA A 184 -27.24 27.45 -27.31
N LEU A 185 -26.88 26.20 -27.12
CA LEU A 185 -26.77 25.20 -28.19
C LEU A 185 -28.16 24.70 -28.65
N THR A 186 -28.16 24.03 -29.80
CA THR A 186 -29.36 23.28 -30.25
C THR A 186 -29.53 21.99 -29.43
N PRO A 187 -30.77 21.44 -29.35
CA PRO A 187 -30.99 20.17 -28.62
C PRO A 187 -30.15 19.00 -29.09
N ASN A 188 -29.79 18.96 -30.38
CA ASN A 188 -28.99 17.92 -31.00
C ASN A 188 -27.53 18.34 -31.22
N ALA A 189 -27.08 19.39 -30.54
CA ALA A 189 -25.69 19.85 -30.65
C ALA A 189 -24.69 18.82 -30.17
N ARG A 190 -23.52 18.83 -30.81
CA ARG A 190 -22.40 18.01 -30.43
C ARG A 190 -21.35 18.83 -29.73
N ILE A 191 -20.79 18.30 -28.64
CA ILE A 191 -19.66 18.92 -27.92
C ILE A 191 -18.47 18.00 -28.05
N ARG A 192 -17.32 18.57 -28.41
CA ARG A 192 -16.01 17.93 -28.46
C ARG A 192 -15.11 18.68 -27.52
N MET A 193 -14.67 18.01 -26.46
CA MET A 193 -13.86 18.65 -25.41
C MET A 193 -12.54 17.93 -25.26
N CYS A 194 -11.46 18.68 -25.23
CA CYS A 194 -10.15 18.25 -24.75
C CYS A 194 -9.84 18.99 -23.45
N ALA A 195 -9.27 18.31 -22.50
CA ALA A 195 -8.87 18.90 -21.24
C ALA A 195 -7.70 18.15 -20.57
N THR A 196 -6.99 18.89 -19.72
CA THR A 196 -6.08 18.32 -18.71
C THR A 196 -6.85 18.29 -17.38
N PRO A 197 -6.84 17.20 -16.62
CA PRO A 197 -7.57 17.10 -15.35
C PRO A 197 -6.79 17.79 -14.22
N LEU A 198 -7.01 19.08 -14.03
CA LEU A 198 -6.25 19.91 -13.08
C LEU A 198 -6.67 19.75 -11.61
N HIS A 199 -7.93 19.35 -11.36
CA HIS A 199 -8.45 19.23 -10.00
C HIS A 199 -9.57 18.17 -9.95
N PRO A 200 -9.71 17.37 -8.87
CA PRO A 200 -10.79 16.37 -8.75
C PRO A 200 -12.20 16.94 -8.89
N ASP A 201 -12.40 18.20 -8.51
CA ASP A 201 -13.68 18.93 -8.61
C ASP A 201 -13.76 19.82 -9.85
N ALA A 202 -12.81 19.75 -10.79
CA ALA A 202 -12.84 20.47 -12.05
C ALA A 202 -14.01 20.02 -12.94
N LEU A 203 -14.49 20.90 -13.82
CA LEU A 203 -15.58 20.60 -14.75
C LEU A 203 -15.28 19.36 -15.59
N ALA A 204 -14.07 19.28 -16.17
CA ALA A 204 -13.67 18.15 -17.02
C ALA A 204 -13.75 16.82 -16.26
N VAL A 205 -13.30 16.77 -15.00
CA VAL A 205 -13.35 15.56 -14.16
C VAL A 205 -14.79 15.21 -13.77
N ARG A 206 -15.63 16.20 -13.46
CA ARG A 206 -17.06 15.95 -13.20
C ARG A 206 -17.78 15.41 -14.41
N LEU A 207 -17.47 15.94 -15.61
CA LEU A 207 -18.05 15.47 -16.87
C LEU A 207 -17.58 14.05 -17.20
N SER A 208 -16.31 13.71 -16.92
CA SER A 208 -15.76 12.36 -17.14
C SER A 208 -16.46 11.29 -16.30
N ASN A 209 -16.98 11.64 -15.15
CA ASN A 209 -17.75 10.77 -14.27
C ASN A 209 -19.24 10.65 -14.66
N SER A 210 -19.69 11.40 -15.68
CA SER A 210 -21.06 11.36 -16.16
C SER A 210 -21.25 10.30 -17.24
N ASN A 211 -22.27 9.46 -17.12
CA ASN A 211 -22.63 8.45 -18.12
C ASN A 211 -23.13 9.04 -19.47
N LYS A 212 -23.36 10.34 -19.54
CA LYS A 212 -23.77 11.03 -20.77
C LYS A 212 -22.58 11.38 -21.66
N TRP A 213 -21.38 11.37 -21.13
CA TRP A 213 -20.15 11.70 -21.84
C TRP A 213 -19.39 10.44 -22.24
N VAL A 214 -18.98 10.38 -23.48
CA VAL A 214 -17.98 9.38 -23.91
C VAL A 214 -16.62 9.96 -23.55
N THR A 215 -16.00 9.38 -22.53
CA THR A 215 -14.74 9.87 -22.01
C THR A 215 -13.59 8.92 -22.32
N ARG A 216 -12.46 9.49 -22.73
CA ARG A 216 -11.19 8.78 -22.82
C ARG A 216 -10.15 9.52 -22.00
N SER A 217 -9.39 8.76 -21.21
CA SER A 217 -8.19 9.24 -20.53
C SER A 217 -6.97 8.67 -21.26
N ILE A 218 -6.09 9.57 -21.69
CA ILE A 218 -4.92 9.26 -22.51
C ILE A 218 -3.69 9.80 -21.78
N PRO A 219 -3.09 9.02 -20.86
CA PRO A 219 -1.83 9.37 -20.20
C PRO A 219 -0.66 9.20 -21.16
N ILE A 220 0.50 9.83 -20.84
CA ILE A 220 1.72 9.75 -21.65
C ILE A 220 2.29 8.33 -21.75
N CYS A 221 2.05 7.50 -20.72
CA CYS A 221 2.36 6.09 -20.74
C CYS A 221 1.28 5.30 -20.00
N SER A 222 1.16 4.04 -20.34
CA SER A 222 0.25 3.09 -19.68
C SER A 222 0.89 1.71 -19.63
N VAL A 223 0.40 0.87 -18.74
CA VAL A 223 0.83 -0.53 -18.70
C VAL A 223 0.10 -1.29 -19.79
N ASP A 224 0.84 -1.90 -20.69
CA ASP A 224 0.30 -2.82 -21.69
C ASP A 224 -0.28 -4.05 -20.98
N LYS A 225 -1.53 -4.41 -21.33
CA LYS A 225 -2.27 -5.48 -20.63
C LYS A 225 -1.72 -6.87 -20.93
N ASP A 226 -1.07 -7.04 -22.07
CA ASP A 226 -0.59 -8.34 -22.53
C ASP A 226 0.84 -8.60 -22.07
N THR A 227 1.70 -7.59 -22.12
CA THR A 227 3.09 -7.69 -21.72
C THR A 227 3.32 -7.26 -20.28
N GLY A 228 2.44 -6.40 -19.72
CA GLY A 228 2.59 -5.75 -18.41
C GLY A 228 3.70 -4.71 -18.35
N GLU A 229 4.33 -4.35 -19.46
CA GLU A 229 5.35 -3.32 -19.53
C GLU A 229 4.73 -1.93 -19.68
N GLU A 230 5.41 -0.92 -19.16
CA GLU A 230 5.01 0.46 -19.42
C GLU A 230 5.35 0.81 -20.88
N VAL A 231 4.34 1.26 -21.61
CA VAL A 231 4.45 1.67 -23.01
C VAL A 231 4.05 3.13 -23.14
N ALA A 232 4.86 3.92 -23.86
CA ALA A 232 4.55 5.30 -24.17
C ALA A 232 3.36 5.39 -25.13
N ALA A 233 2.46 6.35 -24.90
CA ALA A 233 1.31 6.58 -25.77
C ALA A 233 1.74 7.12 -27.17
N TRP A 234 2.87 7.80 -27.23
CA TRP A 234 3.45 8.33 -28.48
C TRP A 234 4.97 8.09 -28.52
N PRO A 235 5.42 6.84 -28.83
CA PRO A 235 6.83 6.46 -28.74
C PRO A 235 7.76 7.25 -29.68
N GLU A 236 7.25 7.66 -30.85
CA GLU A 236 8.02 8.41 -31.85
C GLU A 236 8.40 9.81 -31.35
N ARG A 237 7.54 10.43 -30.54
CA ARG A 237 7.78 11.77 -29.99
C ARG A 237 8.29 11.72 -28.54
N TYR A 238 7.79 10.77 -27.75
CA TYR A 238 8.11 10.58 -26.33
C TYR A 238 8.51 9.13 -26.07
N PRO A 239 9.74 8.71 -26.44
CA PRO A 239 10.23 7.36 -26.13
C PRO A 239 10.16 7.08 -24.64
N MET A 240 9.98 5.83 -24.24
CA MET A 240 9.86 5.45 -22.82
C MET A 240 11.03 5.96 -21.97
N ARG A 241 12.26 5.96 -22.52
CA ARG A 241 13.41 6.54 -21.83
C ARG A 241 13.16 8.01 -21.45
N TRP A 242 12.69 8.82 -22.40
CA TRP A 242 12.36 10.23 -22.13
C TRP A 242 11.27 10.35 -21.04
N VAL A 243 10.25 9.49 -21.09
CA VAL A 243 9.16 9.47 -20.10
C VAL A 243 9.70 9.15 -18.71
N MET A 244 10.60 8.18 -18.60
CA MET A 244 11.23 7.79 -17.34
C MET A 244 12.15 8.89 -16.79
N ASP A 245 13.03 9.45 -17.65
CA ASP A 245 13.95 10.54 -17.26
C ASP A 245 13.14 11.77 -16.78
N LYS A 246 12.05 12.10 -17.50
CA LYS A 246 11.20 13.23 -17.13
C LYS A 246 10.42 12.98 -15.83
N ARG A 247 9.94 11.76 -15.59
CA ARG A 247 9.30 11.36 -14.33
C ARG A 247 10.27 11.52 -13.17
N GLU A 248 11.50 11.05 -13.33
CA GLU A 248 12.54 11.16 -12.32
C GLU A 248 12.87 12.63 -12.00
N GLU A 249 12.94 13.51 -13.02
CA GLU A 249 13.13 14.95 -12.84
C GLU A 249 12.03 15.56 -11.93
N TYR A 250 10.75 15.21 -12.19
CA TYR A 250 9.64 15.68 -11.36
C TYR A 250 9.67 15.10 -9.95
N ASP A 251 10.12 13.86 -9.79
CA ASP A 251 10.28 13.21 -8.49
C ASP A 251 11.37 13.89 -7.66
N GLN A 252 12.54 14.15 -8.26
CA GLN A 252 13.65 14.87 -7.61
C GLN A 252 13.27 16.30 -7.19
N MET A 253 12.36 16.94 -7.92
CA MET A 253 11.83 18.26 -7.59
C MET A 253 10.70 18.22 -6.54
N GLY A 254 10.24 17.04 -6.12
CA GLY A 254 9.08 16.90 -5.24
C GLY A 254 7.75 17.28 -5.93
N ALA A 255 7.70 17.28 -7.26
CA ALA A 255 6.57 17.74 -8.07
C ALA A 255 5.77 16.58 -8.71
N MET A 256 5.73 15.41 -8.08
CA MET A 256 5.00 14.24 -8.61
C MET A 256 3.50 14.48 -8.77
N SER A 257 2.90 15.36 -7.98
CA SER A 257 1.50 15.76 -8.18
C SER A 257 1.30 16.42 -9.55
N THR A 258 2.19 17.32 -9.94
CA THR A 258 2.16 17.96 -11.27
C THR A 258 2.39 16.95 -12.40
N TRP A 259 3.36 16.02 -12.22
CA TRP A 259 3.54 14.92 -13.18
C TRP A 259 2.25 14.12 -13.39
N LEU A 260 1.58 13.77 -12.31
CA LEU A 260 0.34 12.98 -12.38
C LEU A 260 -0.80 13.75 -13.05
N GLN A 261 -0.92 15.04 -12.82
CA GLN A 261 -1.91 15.89 -13.49
C GLN A 261 -1.61 16.08 -14.98
N GLU A 262 -0.43 16.58 -15.28
CA GLU A 262 -0.07 17.02 -16.63
C GLU A 262 0.22 15.86 -17.61
N PHE A 263 0.82 14.77 -17.10
CA PHE A 263 1.27 13.68 -17.97
C PHE A 263 0.48 12.39 -17.78
N MET A 264 0.01 12.09 -16.58
CA MET A 264 -0.73 10.85 -16.32
C MET A 264 -2.25 11.03 -16.35
N CYS A 265 -2.73 12.24 -16.63
CA CYS A 265 -4.17 12.57 -16.65
C CYS A 265 -4.90 12.24 -15.34
N VAL A 266 -4.24 12.45 -14.21
CA VAL A 266 -4.74 12.16 -12.87
C VAL A 266 -4.99 13.46 -12.14
N ALA A 267 -6.27 13.74 -11.83
CA ALA A 267 -6.62 14.92 -11.05
C ALA A 267 -6.26 14.73 -9.58
N ILE A 268 -5.30 15.52 -9.10
CA ILE A 268 -4.92 15.59 -7.68
C ILE A 268 -5.12 17.02 -7.20
N SER A 269 -5.58 17.20 -5.97
CA SER A 269 -5.56 18.50 -5.28
C SER A 269 -4.81 18.34 -3.96
N GLU A 270 -3.99 19.31 -3.63
CA GLU A 270 -3.30 19.38 -2.35
C GLU A 270 -4.29 19.42 -1.17
N GLU A 271 -5.45 20.08 -1.35
CA GLU A 271 -6.53 20.14 -0.36
C GLU A 271 -7.15 18.76 -0.06
N ASN A 272 -7.21 17.89 -1.06
CA ASN A 272 -7.80 16.54 -0.97
C ASN A 272 -6.75 15.44 -0.85
N GLN A 273 -5.48 15.79 -0.77
CA GLN A 273 -4.40 14.85 -0.53
C GLN A 273 -4.51 14.33 0.91
N LEU A 274 -4.78 13.03 1.03
CA LEU A 274 -5.01 12.41 2.33
C LEU A 274 -3.74 12.40 3.18
N PHE A 275 -2.59 12.11 2.56
CA PHE A 275 -1.29 12.09 3.22
C PHE A 275 -0.47 13.27 2.72
N LYS A 276 0.06 14.06 3.65
CA LYS A 276 0.85 15.25 3.36
C LYS A 276 2.33 15.03 3.75
N PRO A 277 3.30 15.69 3.08
CA PRO A 277 4.72 15.54 3.39
C PRO A 277 5.06 15.82 4.87
N GLU A 278 4.37 16.76 5.50
CA GLU A 278 4.58 17.13 6.92
C GLU A 278 4.10 16.07 7.90
N MET A 279 3.34 15.08 7.47
CA MET A 279 2.92 13.94 8.29
C MET A 279 4.01 12.88 8.41
N VAL A 280 5.04 12.93 7.56
CA VAL A 280 6.16 11.99 7.59
C VAL A 280 7.12 12.40 8.69
N ARG A 281 7.25 11.56 9.72
CA ARG A 281 8.21 11.76 10.82
C ARG A 281 9.35 10.77 10.71
N VAL A 282 10.56 11.27 10.70
CA VAL A 282 11.77 10.45 10.68
C VAL A 282 12.51 10.64 12.01
N GLU A 283 12.81 9.54 12.69
CA GLU A 283 13.56 9.56 13.95
C GLU A 283 14.71 8.54 13.85
N PRO A 284 15.94 8.89 14.24
CA PRO A 284 17.06 7.95 14.27
C PRO A 284 16.91 7.01 15.46
N LEU A 285 16.15 5.95 15.27
CA LEU A 285 15.87 4.96 16.32
C LEU A 285 16.67 3.68 16.06
N ALA A 286 17.28 3.15 17.12
CA ALA A 286 17.87 1.81 17.10
C ALA A 286 16.78 0.76 17.35
N ARG A 287 16.89 -0.40 16.68
CA ARG A 287 16.06 -1.54 17.02
C ARG A 287 16.34 -1.99 18.45
N THR A 288 15.26 -2.22 19.16
CA THR A 288 15.28 -2.74 20.52
C THR A 288 14.62 -4.13 20.55
N TRP A 289 14.43 -4.66 21.73
CA TRP A 289 13.79 -5.96 21.96
C TRP A 289 12.28 -6.02 21.64
N GLN A 290 11.65 -4.89 21.28
CA GLN A 290 10.21 -4.90 20.94
C GLN A 290 9.91 -5.86 19.79
N PRO A 291 8.75 -6.55 19.86
CA PRO A 291 8.34 -7.45 18.81
C PRO A 291 8.29 -6.76 17.45
N VAL A 292 8.98 -7.34 16.50
CA VAL A 292 8.93 -6.89 15.10
C VAL A 292 7.81 -7.63 14.39
N MET A 293 7.09 -6.93 13.55
CA MET A 293 6.09 -7.51 12.65
C MET A 293 6.42 -7.13 11.22
N ALA A 294 6.09 -8.00 10.28
CA ALA A 294 6.21 -7.74 8.86
C ALA A 294 4.86 -7.96 8.16
N ALA A 295 4.61 -7.20 7.12
CA ALA A 295 3.42 -7.39 6.29
C ALA A 295 3.79 -7.33 4.81
N TYR A 296 3.13 -8.18 4.02
CA TYR A 296 3.30 -8.27 2.57
C TYR A 296 1.94 -8.17 1.87
N ASP A 297 1.88 -7.34 0.83
CA ASP A 297 0.80 -7.33 -0.17
C ASP A 297 1.38 -7.84 -1.50
N PRO A 298 1.25 -9.14 -1.79
CA PRO A 298 1.84 -9.74 -2.99
C PRO A 298 1.16 -9.26 -4.27
N ALA A 299 1.95 -9.14 -5.35
CA ALA A 299 1.42 -8.90 -6.69
C ALA A 299 0.47 -10.01 -7.12
N ARG A 300 -0.70 -9.65 -7.68
CA ARG A 300 -1.79 -10.59 -8.04
C ARG A 300 -1.51 -11.46 -9.26
N THR A 301 -0.56 -11.10 -10.11
CA THR A 301 -0.29 -11.81 -11.36
C THR A 301 1.09 -12.42 -11.39
N VAL A 302 1.15 -13.68 -11.87
CA VAL A 302 2.40 -14.42 -12.14
C VAL A 302 3.18 -13.82 -13.32
N LYS A 303 2.59 -12.88 -14.06
CA LYS A 303 3.24 -12.18 -15.18
C LYS A 303 4.22 -11.14 -14.62
N GLN A 304 5.47 -11.26 -14.99
CA GLN A 304 6.68 -10.58 -14.51
C GLN A 304 6.65 -9.05 -14.41
N THR A 305 5.59 -8.37 -14.79
CA THR A 305 5.70 -6.98 -15.25
C THR A 305 4.65 -6.00 -14.74
N SER A 306 3.61 -6.40 -13.99
CA SER A 306 2.51 -5.45 -13.76
C SER A 306 2.34 -4.89 -12.34
N ASP A 307 2.56 -5.69 -11.30
CA ASP A 307 2.31 -5.24 -9.93
C ASP A 307 3.55 -5.40 -9.04
N PHE A 308 3.68 -4.52 -8.05
CA PHE A 308 4.71 -4.64 -7.03
C PHE A 308 4.15 -5.42 -5.84
N THR A 309 5.03 -6.15 -5.17
CA THR A 309 4.77 -6.65 -3.83
C THR A 309 5.14 -5.57 -2.83
N GLY A 310 4.16 -5.09 -2.07
CA GLY A 310 4.43 -4.18 -0.95
C GLY A 310 4.97 -4.95 0.24
N LYS A 311 6.09 -4.49 0.80
CA LYS A 311 6.71 -5.00 2.03
C LYS A 311 6.83 -3.91 3.05
N VAL A 312 6.41 -4.16 4.29
CA VAL A 312 6.63 -3.26 5.42
C VAL A 312 7.02 -4.04 6.66
N VAL A 313 8.05 -3.57 7.36
CA VAL A 313 8.54 -4.12 8.62
C VAL A 313 8.50 -3.05 9.69
N GLY A 314 7.93 -3.34 10.85
CA GLY A 314 7.79 -2.36 11.92
C GLY A 314 7.59 -2.99 13.30
N SER A 315 7.64 -2.16 14.32
CA SER A 315 7.38 -2.53 15.71
C SER A 315 6.42 -1.54 16.38
N TRP A 316 5.52 -2.04 17.20
CA TRP A 316 4.72 -1.20 18.06
C TRP A 316 5.49 -0.87 19.34
N VAL A 317 5.69 0.43 19.60
CA VAL A 317 6.32 0.97 20.81
C VAL A 317 5.29 1.82 21.52
N GLY A 318 4.59 1.23 22.47
CA GLY A 318 3.40 1.86 23.06
C GLY A 318 2.31 2.06 22.01
N ASN A 319 1.91 3.32 21.79
CA ASN A 319 0.92 3.67 20.78
C ASN A 319 1.51 4.00 19.41
N ARG A 320 2.83 4.01 19.26
CA ARG A 320 3.52 4.41 18.04
C ARG A 320 3.96 3.19 17.25
N LEU A 321 3.75 3.22 15.94
CA LEU A 321 4.28 2.24 14.99
C LEU A 321 5.59 2.77 14.40
N VAL A 322 6.70 2.15 14.77
CA VAL A 322 8.03 2.45 14.24
C VAL A 322 8.30 1.56 13.04
N LEU A 323 8.52 2.14 11.88
CA LEU A 323 8.83 1.42 10.65
C LEU A 323 10.34 1.26 10.50
N TRP A 324 10.78 0.04 10.23
CA TRP A 324 12.19 -0.31 10.02
C TRP A 324 12.54 -0.43 8.54
N GLU A 325 11.57 -0.86 7.71
CA GLU A 325 11.70 -1.03 6.27
C GLU A 325 10.32 -0.89 5.61
N ALA A 326 10.25 -0.21 4.46
CA ALA A 326 9.07 -0.19 3.61
C ALA A 326 9.51 -0.11 2.14
N ARG A 327 9.22 -1.15 1.34
CA ARG A 327 9.65 -1.25 -0.05
C ARG A 327 8.56 -1.78 -0.96
N ALA A 328 8.64 -1.37 -2.22
CA ALA A 328 7.89 -1.96 -3.33
C ALA A 328 8.82 -2.90 -4.10
N LEU A 329 8.60 -4.21 -3.98
CA LEU A 329 9.45 -5.24 -4.56
C LEU A 329 8.87 -5.71 -5.89
N ARG A 330 9.69 -5.78 -6.94
CA ARG A 330 9.37 -6.52 -8.15
C ARG A 330 9.93 -7.94 -7.99
N CYS A 331 9.07 -8.88 -7.67
CA CYS A 331 9.51 -10.25 -7.41
C CYS A 331 8.50 -11.29 -7.90
N ARG A 332 9.03 -12.41 -8.37
CA ARG A 332 8.26 -13.62 -8.64
C ARG A 332 7.83 -14.27 -7.32
N PRO A 333 6.83 -15.16 -7.31
CA PRO A 333 6.43 -15.86 -6.09
C PRO A 333 7.58 -16.58 -5.37
N SER A 334 8.53 -17.16 -6.11
CA SER A 334 9.73 -17.80 -5.53
C SER A 334 10.66 -16.79 -4.84
N GLU A 335 10.87 -15.63 -5.46
CA GLU A 335 11.70 -14.56 -4.92
C GLU A 335 11.03 -13.89 -3.71
N LEU A 336 9.68 -13.85 -3.68
CA LEU A 336 8.93 -13.42 -2.51
C LEU A 336 9.17 -14.37 -1.33
N VAL A 337 9.17 -15.69 -1.57
CA VAL A 337 9.47 -16.68 -0.52
C VAL A 337 10.88 -16.45 0.05
N ASP A 338 11.87 -16.24 -0.83
CA ASP A 338 13.25 -15.95 -0.42
C ASP A 338 13.34 -14.63 0.37
N ASP A 339 12.57 -13.61 0.01
CA ASP A 339 12.54 -12.35 0.75
C ASP A 339 11.89 -12.50 2.12
N VAL A 340 10.82 -13.28 2.23
CA VAL A 340 10.20 -13.60 3.54
C VAL A 340 11.18 -14.34 4.44
N VAL A 341 11.92 -15.32 3.90
CA VAL A 341 12.97 -16.04 4.65
C VAL A 341 14.05 -15.07 5.14
N ARG A 342 14.60 -14.23 4.25
CA ARG A 342 15.58 -13.19 4.63
C ARG A 342 15.04 -12.23 5.69
N THR A 343 13.78 -11.85 5.59
CA THR A 343 13.13 -10.98 6.59
C THR A 343 13.03 -11.68 7.95
N CYS A 344 12.73 -12.99 7.96
CA CYS A 344 12.73 -13.77 9.18
C CYS A 344 14.13 -13.90 9.80
N GLU A 345 15.16 -14.07 8.97
CA GLU A 345 16.55 -14.11 9.43
C GLU A 345 17.04 -12.77 10.00
N GLN A 346 16.77 -11.69 9.27
CA GLN A 346 17.27 -10.35 9.60
C GLN A 346 16.54 -9.71 10.78
N TYR A 347 15.20 -9.82 10.80
CA TYR A 347 14.36 -9.10 11.75
C TYR A 347 13.81 -9.99 12.86
N GLN A 348 13.81 -11.32 12.67
CA GLN A 348 13.20 -12.29 13.57
C GLN A 348 11.79 -11.83 14.01
N PRO A 349 10.86 -11.61 13.06
CA PRO A 349 9.56 -11.05 13.39
C PRO A 349 8.75 -12.01 14.26
N SER A 350 7.95 -11.45 15.16
CA SER A 350 6.98 -12.20 15.93
C SER A 350 5.75 -12.60 15.11
N LEU A 351 5.50 -11.88 14.01
CA LEU A 351 4.39 -12.12 13.09
C LEU A 351 4.76 -11.62 11.69
N VAL A 352 4.52 -12.44 10.69
CA VAL A 352 4.58 -12.07 9.27
C VAL A 352 3.19 -12.25 8.68
N VAL A 353 2.57 -11.16 8.23
CA VAL A 353 1.25 -11.18 7.60
C VAL A 353 1.41 -11.12 6.09
N ILE A 354 0.76 -12.03 5.38
CA ILE A 354 0.75 -12.07 3.92
C ILE A 354 -0.69 -12.04 3.43
N GLU A 355 -1.03 -11.09 2.54
CA GLU A 355 -2.34 -11.06 1.90
C GLU A 355 -2.54 -12.32 1.05
N GLU A 356 -3.60 -13.08 1.36
CA GLU A 356 -3.98 -14.29 0.63
C GLU A 356 -5.09 -13.94 -0.37
N ASP A 357 -4.74 -13.80 -1.64
CA ASP A 357 -5.70 -13.59 -2.72
C ASP A 357 -5.41 -14.60 -3.84
N GLY A 358 -5.72 -15.88 -3.56
CA GLY A 358 -5.48 -17.00 -4.48
C GLY A 358 -4.03 -17.48 -4.59
N LEU A 359 -3.13 -17.02 -3.73
CA LEU A 359 -1.70 -17.35 -3.76
C LEU A 359 -1.30 -18.53 -2.83
N ASN A 360 -2.26 -19.25 -2.26
CA ASN A 360 -1.99 -20.27 -1.25
C ASN A 360 -0.99 -21.35 -1.72
N GLU A 361 -1.15 -21.85 -2.95
CA GLU A 361 -0.24 -22.86 -3.51
C GLU A 361 1.13 -22.30 -3.91
N PHE A 362 1.19 -21.04 -4.33
CA PHE A 362 2.41 -20.43 -4.88
C PHE A 362 3.30 -19.76 -3.83
N VAL A 363 2.76 -19.40 -2.67
CA VAL A 363 3.49 -18.70 -1.62
C VAL A 363 3.47 -19.49 -0.31
N MET A 364 2.30 -19.87 0.19
CA MET A 364 2.18 -20.48 1.51
C MET A 364 2.76 -21.90 1.57
N GLN A 365 2.58 -22.71 0.54
CA GLN A 365 3.16 -24.04 0.47
C GLN A 365 4.71 -24.01 0.38
N PRO A 366 5.31 -23.21 -0.53
CA PRO A 366 6.77 -23.04 -0.55
C PRO A 366 7.35 -22.50 0.76
N LEU A 367 6.66 -21.56 1.46
CA LEU A 367 7.10 -21.08 2.76
C LEU A 367 7.11 -22.18 3.83
N ARG A 368 6.09 -23.05 3.87
CA ARG A 368 6.09 -24.20 4.77
C ARG A 368 7.24 -25.17 4.50
N VAL A 369 7.54 -25.39 3.22
CA VAL A 369 8.70 -26.23 2.81
C VAL A 369 10.02 -25.55 3.21
N ALA A 370 10.14 -24.23 3.03
CA ALA A 370 11.34 -23.50 3.44
C ALA A 370 11.51 -23.54 4.96
N ALA A 371 10.46 -23.34 5.75
CA ALA A 371 10.49 -23.44 7.22
C ALA A 371 10.97 -24.82 7.69
N SER A 372 10.46 -25.89 7.06
CA SER A 372 10.88 -27.25 7.40
C SER A 372 12.34 -27.56 7.07
N ARG A 373 12.92 -26.91 6.06
CA ARG A 373 14.33 -27.11 5.65
C ARG A 373 15.32 -26.34 6.51
N THR A 374 14.95 -25.14 6.95
CA THR A 374 15.85 -24.25 7.72
C THR A 374 15.79 -24.52 9.21
N SER A 375 14.88 -25.37 9.69
CA SER A 375 14.57 -25.54 11.12
C SER A 375 14.28 -24.21 11.85
N GLN A 376 13.98 -23.17 11.10
CA GLN A 376 13.63 -21.85 11.63
C GLN A 376 12.11 -21.71 11.74
N PHE A 377 11.68 -21.16 12.86
CA PHE A 377 10.28 -20.79 13.03
C PHE A 377 9.96 -19.56 12.18
N MET A 378 8.99 -19.69 11.27
CA MET A 378 8.49 -18.60 10.46
C MET A 378 7.04 -18.31 10.88
N PRO A 379 6.79 -17.24 11.64
CA PRO A 379 5.46 -16.91 12.15
C PRO A 379 4.56 -16.28 11.06
N VAL A 380 4.34 -17.00 9.97
CA VAL A 380 3.60 -16.52 8.81
C VAL A 380 2.10 -16.76 8.97
N ARG A 381 1.31 -15.70 8.81
CA ARG A 381 -0.15 -15.74 8.89
C ARG A 381 -0.76 -15.18 7.60
N PRO A 382 -1.54 -15.99 6.85
CA PRO A 382 -2.30 -15.50 5.73
C PRO A 382 -3.48 -14.64 6.19
N VAL A 383 -3.77 -13.55 5.47
CA VAL A 383 -4.93 -12.68 5.72
C VAL A 383 -5.69 -12.43 4.43
N LYS A 384 -7.02 -12.38 4.53
CA LYS A 384 -7.87 -12.10 3.37
C LYS A 384 -7.75 -10.63 2.95
N ALA A 385 -7.76 -10.41 1.63
CA ALA A 385 -7.83 -9.07 1.07
C ALA A 385 -9.04 -8.29 1.59
N PRO A 386 -8.90 -6.99 1.92
CA PRO A 386 -10.03 -6.16 2.28
C PRO A 386 -10.95 -5.95 1.08
N LYS A 387 -12.26 -5.87 1.31
CA LYS A 387 -13.25 -5.62 0.25
C LYS A 387 -13.00 -4.28 -0.48
N ASP A 388 -12.54 -3.27 0.25
CA ASP A 388 -12.17 -1.95 -0.27
C ASP A 388 -10.78 -1.57 0.28
N LYS A 389 -9.74 -1.81 -0.56
CA LYS A 389 -8.35 -1.48 -0.23
C LYS A 389 -8.16 0.01 0.02
N ARG A 390 -8.86 0.88 -0.71
CA ARG A 390 -8.73 2.33 -0.53
C ARG A 390 -9.26 2.80 0.81
N SER A 391 -10.43 2.33 1.22
CA SER A 391 -10.96 2.61 2.56
C SER A 391 -10.08 2.02 3.66
N PHE A 392 -9.49 0.86 3.43
CA PHE A 392 -8.55 0.24 4.35
C PHE A 392 -7.29 1.10 4.55
N ILE A 393 -6.71 1.62 3.46
CA ILE A 393 -5.55 2.54 3.51
C ILE A 393 -5.90 3.88 4.17
N LYS A 394 -7.12 4.39 3.97
CA LYS A 394 -7.57 5.64 4.65
C LYS A 394 -7.52 5.54 6.17
N SER A 395 -7.59 4.35 6.74
CA SER A 395 -7.45 4.15 8.20
C SER A 395 -6.05 4.51 8.75
N LEU A 396 -5.03 4.64 7.88
CA LEU A 396 -3.70 5.10 8.26
C LEU A 396 -3.64 6.61 8.57
N HIS A 397 -4.54 7.41 7.96
CA HIS A 397 -4.48 8.87 8.04
C HIS A 397 -4.46 9.42 9.46
N PRO A 398 -5.33 9.01 10.41
CA PRO A 398 -5.30 9.55 11.76
C PRO A 398 -3.95 9.32 12.47
N PHE A 399 -3.30 8.19 12.21
CA PHE A 399 -2.02 7.84 12.82
C PHE A 399 -0.85 8.64 12.23
N PHE A 400 -0.85 8.88 10.91
CA PHE A 400 0.10 9.80 10.30
C PHE A 400 -0.11 11.24 10.76
N ALA A 401 -1.35 11.71 10.83
CA ALA A 401 -1.69 13.05 11.30
C ALA A 401 -1.30 13.27 12.79
N ALA A 402 -1.47 12.25 13.64
CA ALA A 402 -1.03 12.28 15.03
C ALA A 402 0.49 12.14 15.19
N GLY A 403 1.20 11.65 14.18
CA GLY A 403 2.61 11.31 14.23
C GLY A 403 2.89 10.03 15.01
N ASP A 404 1.92 9.13 15.04
CA ASP A 404 2.03 7.80 15.66
C ASP A 404 2.71 6.79 14.73
N ILE A 405 2.89 7.10 13.45
CA ILE A 405 3.71 6.34 12.51
C ILE A 405 5.03 7.09 12.29
N VAL A 406 6.14 6.41 12.58
CA VAL A 406 7.49 6.99 12.54
C VAL A 406 8.39 6.14 11.68
N PHE A 407 9.16 6.77 10.80
CA PHE A 407 10.19 6.13 10.00
C PHE A 407 11.49 6.11 10.79
N ALA A 408 12.01 4.93 11.06
CA ALA A 408 13.33 4.77 11.67
C ALA A 408 14.41 4.99 10.60
N ASN A 409 15.52 5.59 10.97
CA ASN A 409 16.67 5.87 10.11
C ASN A 409 16.45 7.00 9.10
N ASP A 410 16.98 6.85 7.87
CA ASP A 410 16.89 7.92 6.88
C ASP A 410 15.60 7.84 6.04
N ARG A 411 15.18 8.97 5.51
CA ARG A 411 13.98 9.11 4.68
C ARG A 411 14.08 8.33 3.35
N ALA A 412 15.29 8.19 2.81
CA ALA A 412 15.50 7.52 1.53
C ALA A 412 15.12 6.02 1.58
N SER A 413 15.26 5.40 2.75
CA SER A 413 14.85 4.00 2.98
C SER A 413 13.35 3.75 2.84
N PHE A 414 12.52 4.82 2.78
CA PHE A 414 11.06 4.78 2.70
C PHE A 414 10.51 5.47 1.45
N ALA A 415 11.36 5.73 0.45
CA ALA A 415 10.98 6.48 -0.76
C ALA A 415 9.75 5.88 -1.48
N ASP A 416 9.67 4.55 -1.60
CA ASP A 416 8.52 3.88 -2.21
C ASP A 416 7.22 4.14 -1.46
N LEU A 417 7.26 4.07 -0.13
CA LEU A 417 6.09 4.34 0.72
C LEU A 417 5.66 5.80 0.61
N GLU A 418 6.61 6.73 0.66
CA GLU A 418 6.34 8.16 0.50
C GLU A 418 5.72 8.48 -0.86
N ALA A 419 6.29 7.95 -1.95
CA ALA A 419 5.74 8.14 -3.28
C ALA A 419 4.29 7.64 -3.38
N GLN A 420 3.98 6.49 -2.78
CA GLN A 420 2.62 5.96 -2.71
C GLN A 420 1.69 6.82 -1.84
N MET A 421 2.18 7.36 -0.70
CA MET A 421 1.41 8.30 0.13
C MET A 421 1.04 9.56 -0.65
N MET A 422 2.00 10.15 -1.35
CA MET A 422 1.79 11.39 -2.10
C MET A 422 0.87 11.19 -3.31
N SER A 423 0.87 10.02 -3.92
CA SER A 423 0.01 9.69 -5.07
C SER A 423 -1.36 9.12 -4.70
N PHE A 424 -1.60 8.78 -3.44
CA PHE A 424 -2.90 8.21 -3.01
C PHE A 424 -4.06 9.20 -3.23
N PRO A 425 -5.23 8.79 -3.75
CA PRO A 425 -5.68 7.40 -3.94
C PRO A 425 -5.44 6.81 -5.35
N VAL A 426 -4.66 7.43 -6.21
CA VAL A 426 -4.62 7.11 -7.64
C VAL A 426 -3.41 6.28 -8.05
N GLY A 427 -2.27 6.45 -7.38
CA GLY A 427 -1.04 5.72 -7.66
C GLY A 427 -1.07 4.26 -7.21
N LYS A 428 0.09 3.62 -7.23
CA LYS A 428 0.31 2.31 -6.63
C LYS A 428 0.08 2.39 -5.13
N ILE A 429 -0.45 1.33 -4.54
CA ILE A 429 -0.89 1.30 -3.14
C ILE A 429 -0.37 0.10 -2.37
N ASP A 430 0.50 -0.71 -2.97
CA ASP A 430 0.90 -2.02 -2.43
C ASP A 430 1.61 -1.90 -1.08
N THR A 431 2.56 -0.97 -0.96
CA THR A 431 3.28 -0.71 0.30
C THR A 431 2.36 -0.06 1.35
N LEU A 432 1.46 0.83 0.94
CA LEU A 432 0.45 1.41 1.83
C LEU A 432 -0.54 0.35 2.33
N ASN A 433 -0.94 -0.59 1.47
CA ASN A 433 -1.81 -1.69 1.87
C ASN A 433 -1.09 -2.63 2.86
N ALA A 434 0.18 -2.97 2.61
CA ALA A 434 1.00 -3.71 3.56
C ALA A 434 1.11 -2.98 4.91
N LEU A 435 1.32 -1.67 4.92
CA LEU A 435 1.34 -0.87 6.14
C LEU A 435 -0.01 -0.90 6.89
N ALA A 436 -1.12 -0.83 6.17
CA ALA A 436 -2.45 -0.91 6.78
C ALA A 436 -2.70 -2.26 7.47
N TYR A 437 -2.09 -3.35 7.01
CA TYR A 437 -2.11 -4.62 7.73
C TYR A 437 -1.36 -4.55 9.06
N LEU A 438 -0.19 -3.91 9.11
CA LEU A 438 0.52 -3.71 10.39
C LEU A 438 -0.30 -2.89 11.36
N LEU A 439 -1.00 -1.87 10.88
CA LEU A 439 -1.90 -1.07 11.70
C LEU A 439 -3.05 -1.92 12.26
N LYS A 440 -3.67 -2.77 11.43
CA LYS A 440 -4.75 -3.68 11.84
C LYS A 440 -4.27 -4.70 12.87
N MET A 441 -3.00 -5.06 12.83
CA MET A 441 -2.37 -5.97 13.79
C MET A 441 -1.87 -5.22 15.03
N ARG A 442 -2.36 -3.99 15.28
CA ARG A 442 -2.05 -3.26 16.50
C ARG A 442 -2.30 -4.16 17.71
N PRO A 443 -1.31 -4.30 18.58
CA PRO A 443 -1.48 -5.06 19.81
C PRO A 443 -2.65 -4.52 20.64
N GLY A 444 -3.46 -5.40 21.20
CA GLY A 444 -4.43 -5.07 22.25
C GLY A 444 -3.72 -4.62 23.53
N GLN A 445 -4.42 -4.65 24.67
CA GLN A 445 -3.75 -4.37 25.94
C GLN A 445 -2.67 -5.42 26.21
N PRO A 446 -1.41 -5.03 26.48
CA PRO A 446 -0.36 -5.99 26.77
C PRO A 446 -0.68 -6.75 28.08
N VAL A 447 -0.40 -8.05 28.07
CA VAL A 447 -0.53 -8.89 29.28
C VAL A 447 0.45 -8.41 30.34
N PHE A 448 1.61 -7.94 29.92
CA PHE A 448 2.67 -7.44 30.78
C PHE A 448 3.01 -5.99 30.46
N PRO A 449 2.18 -5.02 30.83
CA PRO A 449 2.52 -3.60 30.65
C PRO A 449 3.74 -3.17 31.48
N GLU A 450 4.07 -3.94 32.51
CA GLU A 450 5.21 -3.71 33.41
C GLU A 450 6.55 -4.16 32.80
N PHE A 451 6.54 -4.94 31.71
CA PHE A 451 7.78 -5.41 31.08
C PHE A 451 8.57 -4.25 30.50
N SER A 452 9.81 -4.12 30.89
CA SER A 452 10.67 -2.98 30.53
C SER A 452 12.10 -3.41 30.24
N HIS A 453 12.86 -2.55 29.56
CA HIS A 453 14.28 -2.76 29.28
C HIS A 453 15.15 -3.02 30.53
N ALA A 454 14.71 -2.55 31.70
CA ALA A 454 15.39 -2.81 32.97
C ALA A 454 15.46 -4.31 33.34
N MET A 455 14.63 -5.14 32.70
CA MET A 455 14.59 -6.59 32.91
C MET A 455 15.53 -7.35 31.93
N VAL A 456 15.99 -6.68 30.87
CA VAL A 456 16.88 -7.30 29.87
C VAL A 456 18.32 -7.27 30.37
N THR A 457 19.03 -8.41 30.24
CA THR A 457 20.43 -8.55 30.62
C THR A 457 21.26 -9.00 29.44
N ALA A 458 22.42 -8.39 29.22
CA ALA A 458 23.32 -8.77 28.16
C ALA A 458 23.97 -10.14 28.47
N SER A 459 23.97 -11.04 27.50
CA SER A 459 24.50 -12.41 27.64
C SER A 459 26.02 -12.46 27.78
N ASP A 460 26.70 -11.50 27.18
CA ASP A 460 28.15 -11.38 27.18
C ASP A 460 28.72 -10.73 28.47
N ASN A 461 27.86 -10.22 29.37
CA ASN A 461 28.30 -9.67 30.63
C ASN A 461 28.53 -10.74 31.72
N PRO A 462 29.77 -11.07 32.11
CA PRO A 462 30.04 -12.08 33.11
C PRO A 462 29.39 -11.81 34.47
N ALA A 463 29.15 -10.53 34.81
CA ALA A 463 28.51 -10.15 36.08
C ALA A 463 26.99 -10.42 36.08
N SER A 464 26.38 -10.64 34.93
CA SER A 464 24.95 -10.95 34.80
C SER A 464 24.67 -12.47 34.82
N ARG A 465 25.71 -13.32 34.73
CA ARG A 465 25.53 -14.78 34.78
C ARG A 465 25.19 -15.25 36.19
N PRO A 466 24.08 -15.96 36.36
CA PRO A 466 23.66 -16.44 37.67
C PRO A 466 24.63 -17.54 38.15
N VAL A 467 25.05 -17.45 39.40
CA VAL A 467 25.94 -18.45 40.06
C VAL A 467 25.11 -19.49 40.83
N ALA A 468 24.02 -19.92 40.26
CA ALA A 468 23.14 -20.85 40.96
C ALA A 468 23.54 -22.32 40.79
N LYS A 469 23.25 -23.09 41.82
CA LYS A 469 23.60 -24.54 41.84
C LYS A 469 22.62 -25.43 41.08
N ARG A 470 21.48 -24.90 40.63
CA ARG A 470 20.41 -25.64 39.96
C ARG A 470 19.83 -24.85 38.82
N TRP A 471 19.68 -25.51 37.68
CA TRP A 471 19.08 -24.97 36.48
C TRP A 471 17.76 -25.69 36.18
N TRP A 472 16.84 -24.98 35.50
CA TRP A 472 15.52 -25.46 35.20
C TRP A 472 15.25 -25.31 33.73
N LEU A 473 14.74 -26.35 33.09
CA LEU A 473 14.24 -26.31 31.72
C LEU A 473 12.75 -26.60 31.74
N SER A 474 11.94 -25.62 31.41
CA SER A 474 10.50 -25.75 31.35
C SER A 474 10.03 -25.88 29.91
N PHE A 475 9.19 -26.86 29.66
CA PHE A 475 8.63 -27.17 28.36
C PHE A 475 7.16 -26.82 28.28
N GLU A 476 6.70 -26.51 27.07
CA GLU A 476 5.31 -26.43 26.66
C GLU A 476 5.19 -26.90 25.21
N ALA A 477 4.09 -27.56 24.84
CA ALA A 477 3.90 -28.05 23.48
C ALA A 477 2.43 -28.06 23.08
N ASP A 478 2.15 -27.92 21.79
CA ASP A 478 0.85 -28.13 21.17
C ASP A 478 0.95 -29.21 20.09
N ALA A 479 -0.11 -29.96 19.91
CA ALA A 479 -0.18 -31.05 18.94
C ALA A 479 -0.68 -30.59 17.55
N SER A 480 -1.33 -29.43 17.46
CA SER A 480 -1.92 -28.95 16.19
C SER A 480 -1.98 -27.42 16.12
N PRO A 481 -1.07 -26.76 15.38
CA PRO A 481 0.11 -27.34 14.73
C PRO A 481 1.10 -27.91 15.75
N ALA A 482 1.85 -28.93 15.35
CA ALA A 482 2.87 -29.52 16.21
C ALA A 482 3.98 -28.49 16.50
N MET A 483 4.04 -28.01 17.72
CA MET A 483 4.98 -26.99 18.14
C MET A 483 5.48 -27.25 19.56
N THR A 484 6.76 -27.08 19.79
CA THR A 484 7.37 -27.24 21.12
C THR A 484 8.17 -25.99 21.47
N ALA A 485 7.90 -25.44 22.64
CA ALA A 485 8.64 -24.35 23.24
C ALA A 485 9.35 -24.82 24.53
N ALA A 486 10.52 -24.26 24.80
CA ALA A 486 11.23 -24.49 26.03
C ALA A 486 11.98 -23.24 26.50
N VAL A 487 12.10 -23.09 27.82
CA VAL A 487 12.80 -21.94 28.43
C VAL A 487 13.77 -22.46 29.50
N LEU A 488 15.03 -22.06 29.40
CA LEU A 488 16.06 -22.36 30.38
C LEU A 488 16.13 -21.25 31.41
N MET A 489 15.99 -21.59 32.67
CA MET A 489 15.85 -20.65 33.77
C MET A 489 16.72 -20.99 34.96
N VAL A 490 17.08 -19.96 35.71
CA VAL A 490 17.81 -20.09 36.97
C VAL A 490 17.13 -19.20 38.02
N LEU A 491 16.89 -19.78 39.18
CA LEU A 491 16.42 -19.02 40.34
C LEU A 491 17.61 -18.78 41.28
N ASP A 492 18.11 -17.55 41.35
CA ASP A 492 19.19 -17.17 42.25
C ASP A 492 18.74 -16.13 43.25
N LYS A 493 18.81 -16.49 44.54
CA LYS A 493 18.42 -15.59 45.65
C LYS A 493 17.08 -14.87 45.45
N GLY A 494 16.10 -15.54 44.89
CA GLY A 494 14.76 -15.02 44.65
C GLY A 494 14.63 -14.11 43.42
N VAL A 495 15.65 -14.09 42.55
CA VAL A 495 15.61 -13.47 41.22
C VAL A 495 15.52 -14.60 40.19
N LEU A 496 14.52 -14.53 39.32
CA LEU A 496 14.38 -15.45 38.21
C LEU A 496 15.13 -14.90 37.00
N HIS A 497 16.13 -15.66 36.56
CA HIS A 497 16.86 -15.39 35.34
C HIS A 497 16.39 -16.35 34.24
N ILE A 498 15.89 -15.81 33.13
CA ILE A 498 15.65 -16.53 31.90
C ILE A 498 16.91 -16.39 31.06
N VAL A 499 17.55 -17.53 30.74
CA VAL A 499 18.89 -17.55 30.16
C VAL A 499 18.86 -17.82 28.67
N ALA A 500 18.03 -18.76 28.24
CA ALA A 500 17.87 -19.12 26.83
C ALA A 500 16.47 -19.67 26.58
N ASP A 501 16.07 -19.70 25.32
CA ASP A 501 14.81 -20.27 24.90
C ASP A 501 14.92 -21.01 23.56
N TRP A 502 13.95 -21.88 23.31
CA TRP A 502 13.82 -22.66 22.08
C TRP A 502 12.39 -22.69 21.63
N LEU A 503 12.21 -22.63 20.32
CA LEU A 503 10.93 -22.82 19.66
C LEU A 503 11.16 -23.74 18.46
N ARG A 504 10.42 -24.86 18.37
CA ARG A 504 10.54 -25.85 17.30
C ARG A 504 9.16 -26.16 16.72
N GLU A 505 9.06 -26.23 15.41
CA GLU A 505 7.84 -26.63 14.68
C GLU A 505 7.71 -28.17 14.60
N ASN A 506 8.12 -28.85 15.63
CA ASN A 506 8.02 -30.30 15.76
C ASN A 506 7.32 -30.66 17.07
N GLY A 507 6.64 -31.80 17.06
CA GLY A 507 6.04 -32.33 18.28
C GLY A 507 7.09 -32.69 19.35
N PRO A 508 6.65 -32.81 20.62
CA PRO A 508 7.56 -33.02 21.76
C PRO A 508 8.44 -34.27 21.64
N GLY A 509 7.99 -35.29 20.92
CA GLY A 509 8.77 -36.52 20.71
C GLY A 509 10.07 -36.31 19.96
N VAL A 510 10.10 -35.35 19.04
CA VAL A 510 11.28 -35.00 18.21
C VAL A 510 12.06 -33.84 18.83
N ALA A 511 11.38 -32.75 19.17
CA ALA A 511 12.04 -31.52 19.63
C ALA A 511 12.63 -31.64 21.03
N PHE A 512 12.06 -32.46 21.89
CA PHE A 512 12.47 -32.56 23.27
C PHE A 512 13.90 -33.09 23.47
N PRO A 513 14.35 -34.19 22.82
CA PRO A 513 15.74 -34.67 22.94
C PRO A 513 16.77 -33.65 22.45
N GLU A 514 16.48 -32.96 21.35
CA GLU A 514 17.38 -31.95 20.77
C GLU A 514 17.57 -30.76 21.72
N ILE A 515 16.46 -30.17 22.18
CA ILE A 515 16.49 -29.07 23.14
C ILE A 515 17.18 -29.46 24.45
N MET A 516 16.94 -30.69 24.94
CA MET A 516 17.59 -31.19 26.14
C MET A 516 19.12 -31.25 25.98
N GLN A 517 19.60 -31.68 24.84
CA GLN A 517 21.04 -31.73 24.56
C GLN A 517 21.66 -30.34 24.54
N GLU A 518 21.03 -29.39 23.86
CA GLU A 518 21.47 -28.00 23.79
C GLU A 518 21.47 -27.33 25.17
N ALA A 519 20.36 -27.46 25.91
CA ALA A 519 20.21 -26.88 27.25
C ALA A 519 21.24 -27.45 28.24
N ARG A 520 21.55 -28.74 28.13
CA ARG A 520 22.57 -29.40 28.97
C ARG A 520 23.97 -28.88 28.68
N ALA A 521 24.28 -28.62 27.40
CA ALA A 521 25.56 -28.06 27.02
C ALA A 521 25.72 -26.63 27.57
N MET A 522 24.66 -25.85 27.61
CA MET A 522 24.66 -24.47 28.14
C MET A 522 24.70 -24.44 29.66
N ALA A 523 23.95 -25.29 30.33
CA ALA A 523 23.81 -25.27 31.79
C ALA A 523 25.07 -25.65 32.54
N GLN A 524 25.89 -26.58 32.00
CA GLN A 524 27.11 -27.11 32.66
C GLN A 524 26.93 -27.59 34.12
N MET A 525 25.67 -27.82 34.53
CA MET A 525 25.25 -28.11 35.91
C MET A 525 24.05 -29.08 35.87
N PRO A 526 23.66 -29.67 37.00
CA PRO A 526 22.46 -30.49 37.07
C PRO A 526 21.22 -29.71 36.60
N LEU A 527 20.50 -30.27 35.63
CA LEU A 527 19.31 -29.71 35.01
C LEU A 527 18.09 -30.43 35.55
N ASN A 528 17.11 -29.66 36.04
CA ASN A 528 15.77 -30.14 36.37
C ASN A 528 14.81 -29.79 35.23
N VAL A 529 13.87 -30.69 34.93
CA VAL A 529 12.95 -30.53 33.81
C VAL A 529 11.54 -30.36 34.31
N VAL A 530 10.85 -29.36 33.80
CA VAL A 530 9.43 -29.08 34.10
C VAL A 530 8.62 -29.34 32.84
N VAL A 531 7.60 -30.17 32.96
CA VAL A 531 6.73 -30.56 31.83
C VAL A 531 5.25 -30.46 32.25
N PRO A 532 4.36 -29.90 31.42
CA PRO A 532 2.93 -29.91 31.71
C PRO A 532 2.39 -31.33 31.94
N SER A 533 1.55 -31.48 32.97
CA SER A 533 0.96 -32.79 33.33
C SER A 533 0.19 -33.41 32.15
N ARG A 534 -0.44 -32.60 31.31
CA ARG A 534 -1.13 -33.05 30.10
C ARG A 534 -0.20 -33.72 29.06
N LEU A 535 1.04 -33.28 28.96
CA LEU A 535 2.04 -33.88 28.06
C LEU A 535 2.60 -35.19 28.62
N MET A 536 2.53 -35.40 29.94
CA MET A 536 2.96 -36.64 30.58
C MET A 536 1.93 -37.75 30.40
N ALA A 537 0.66 -37.41 30.17
CA ALA A 537 -0.45 -38.37 30.01
C ALA A 537 -0.76 -38.72 28.54
N GLY A 538 -0.08 -38.09 27.57
CA GLY A 538 -0.36 -38.26 26.15
C GLY A 538 0.37 -39.45 25.50
N HIS A 539 -0.10 -39.85 24.30
CA HIS A 539 0.43 -40.99 23.56
C HIS A 539 1.84 -40.77 22.96
N ASP A 540 2.33 -39.52 22.82
CA ASP A 540 3.65 -39.20 22.26
C ASP A 540 4.67 -38.90 23.37
N THR A 541 4.85 -39.88 24.29
CA THR A 541 5.68 -39.72 25.49
C THR A 541 7.10 -40.29 25.33
N THR A 542 7.47 -40.79 24.16
CA THR A 542 8.74 -41.56 23.98
C THR A 542 9.97 -40.72 24.35
N GLY A 543 10.03 -39.47 23.92
CA GLY A 543 11.08 -38.52 24.28
C GLY A 543 11.05 -38.11 25.75
N LEU A 544 9.86 -37.94 26.32
CA LEU A 544 9.63 -37.57 27.72
C LEU A 544 10.04 -38.71 28.68
N VAL A 545 9.73 -39.96 28.33
CA VAL A 545 10.11 -41.15 29.11
C VAL A 545 11.62 -41.33 29.11
N ALA A 546 12.28 -41.09 27.98
CA ALA A 546 13.75 -41.14 27.90
C ALA A 546 14.39 -40.04 28.77
N ALA A 547 13.84 -38.83 28.76
CA ALA A 547 14.31 -37.71 29.58
C ALA A 547 14.05 -37.96 31.08
N ALA A 548 12.88 -38.50 31.44
CA ALA A 548 12.56 -38.84 32.83
C ALA A 548 13.47 -39.90 33.45
N ARG A 549 14.12 -40.74 32.64
CA ARG A 549 15.13 -41.68 33.09
C ARG A 549 16.48 -41.02 33.38
N ALA A 550 16.76 -39.88 32.75
CA ALA A 550 18.05 -39.19 32.85
C ALA A 550 18.02 -37.95 33.75
N PHE A 551 16.84 -37.38 34.02
CA PHE A 551 16.67 -36.13 34.77
C PHE A 551 15.47 -36.17 35.69
N PRO A 552 15.47 -35.39 36.80
CA PRO A 552 14.30 -35.14 37.60
C PRO A 552 13.27 -34.37 36.76
N VAL A 553 12.20 -35.03 36.35
CA VAL A 553 11.08 -34.43 35.63
C VAL A 553 9.97 -34.12 36.64
N MET A 554 9.51 -32.86 36.64
CA MET A 554 8.49 -32.38 37.51
C MET A 554 7.24 -31.99 36.69
N PRO A 555 6.03 -32.45 37.09
CA PRO A 555 4.81 -31.99 36.41
C PRO A 555 4.54 -30.54 36.75
N SER A 556 4.38 -29.68 35.72
CA SER A 556 3.75 -28.37 35.91
C SER A 556 2.24 -28.53 35.87
N GLN A 557 1.54 -27.86 36.75
CA GLN A 557 0.08 -27.80 36.70
C GLN A 557 -0.32 -26.74 35.65
N GLY A 558 -0.14 -27.03 34.39
CA GLY A 558 -0.39 -26.14 33.25
C GLY A 558 -1.85 -25.70 33.04
N GLY A 559 -2.70 -25.81 34.04
CA GLY A 559 -4.11 -25.43 33.98
C GLY A 559 -4.42 -24.03 34.53
N GLU A 560 -3.57 -23.47 35.37
CA GLU A 560 -3.83 -22.17 36.00
C GLU A 560 -2.94 -21.08 35.43
N ARG A 561 -3.28 -20.67 34.20
CA ARG A 561 -2.68 -19.49 33.54
C ARG A 561 -2.66 -18.25 34.44
N GLY A 562 -3.69 -18.11 35.32
CA GLY A 562 -3.81 -16.99 36.26
C GLY A 562 -2.71 -16.93 37.31
N ALA A 563 -2.39 -18.05 37.97
CA ALA A 563 -1.37 -18.07 39.02
C ALA A 563 0.04 -17.83 38.49
N GLY A 564 0.38 -18.44 37.36
CA GLY A 564 1.66 -18.21 36.70
C GLY A 564 1.82 -16.77 36.20
N LEU A 565 0.74 -16.20 35.65
CA LEU A 565 0.70 -14.81 35.21
C LEU A 565 0.98 -13.84 36.38
N GLU A 566 0.27 -13.99 37.49
CA GLU A 566 0.45 -13.17 38.69
C GLU A 566 1.85 -13.34 39.27
N ALA A 567 2.40 -14.56 39.21
CA ALA A 567 3.77 -14.83 39.61
C ALA A 567 4.78 -14.01 38.83
N VAL A 568 4.70 -14.06 37.52
CA VAL A 568 5.61 -13.31 36.63
C VAL A 568 5.44 -11.80 36.81
N ARG A 569 4.19 -11.29 36.89
CA ARG A 569 3.93 -9.86 37.14
C ARG A 569 4.52 -9.39 38.47
N SER A 570 4.36 -10.16 39.51
CA SER A 570 4.94 -9.83 40.80
C SER A 570 6.46 -9.73 40.77
N MET A 571 7.14 -10.60 40.00
CA MET A 571 8.58 -10.52 39.81
C MET A 571 9.01 -9.30 39.00
N MET A 572 8.18 -8.86 38.04
CA MET A 572 8.42 -7.62 37.28
C MET A 572 8.30 -6.38 38.16
N LEU A 573 7.34 -6.37 39.07
CA LEU A 573 7.04 -5.22 39.93
C LEU A 573 7.91 -5.15 41.18
N THR A 574 8.41 -6.27 41.69
CA THR A 574 9.24 -6.30 42.89
C THR A 574 10.72 -6.11 42.56
N LEU A 575 11.39 -5.23 43.30
CA LEU A 575 12.80 -4.94 43.08
C LEU A 575 13.68 -5.73 44.07
N ARG A 576 14.84 -6.17 43.56
CA ARG A 576 15.97 -6.62 44.35
C ARG A 576 17.23 -5.97 43.81
N ASP A 577 17.99 -5.37 44.69
CA ASP A 577 19.20 -4.60 44.35
C ASP A 577 18.90 -3.49 43.31
N GLY A 578 17.75 -2.83 43.45
CA GLY A 578 17.30 -1.75 42.57
C GLY A 578 16.81 -2.19 41.18
N ARG A 579 16.72 -3.50 40.90
CA ARG A 579 16.27 -4.05 39.61
C ARG A 579 15.12 -5.04 39.80
N PRO A 580 14.26 -5.25 38.77
CA PRO A 580 13.21 -6.24 38.80
C PRO A 580 13.74 -7.65 39.12
N ARG A 581 12.93 -8.43 39.81
CA ARG A 581 13.25 -9.83 40.15
C ARG A 581 13.12 -10.78 38.97
N LEU A 582 12.44 -10.41 37.89
CA LEU A 582 12.52 -11.10 36.59
C LEU A 582 13.64 -10.46 35.78
N ARG A 583 14.56 -11.29 35.30
CA ARG A 583 15.64 -10.86 34.40
C ARG A 583 15.67 -11.82 33.21
N VAL A 584 15.76 -11.29 32.00
CA VAL A 584 15.73 -12.06 30.77
C VAL A 584 17.00 -11.75 29.99
N SER A 585 17.75 -12.78 29.62
CA SER A 585 18.92 -12.62 28.75
C SER A 585 18.49 -12.21 27.35
N ASP A 586 19.32 -11.43 26.68
CA ASP A 586 19.15 -11.14 25.25
C ASP A 586 19.28 -12.37 24.36
N ASP A 587 19.94 -13.45 24.82
CA ASP A 587 19.93 -14.76 24.18
C ASP A 587 18.56 -15.45 24.20
N ALA A 588 17.68 -15.09 25.15
CA ALA A 588 16.30 -15.58 25.21
C ALA A 588 15.36 -14.72 24.36
N GLY A 589 15.67 -14.57 23.09
CA GLY A 589 15.03 -13.62 22.17
C GLY A 589 13.55 -13.89 21.92
N TRP A 590 13.12 -15.14 21.91
CA TRP A 590 11.71 -15.51 21.76
C TRP A 590 10.90 -15.20 23.01
N THR A 591 11.46 -15.47 24.19
CA THR A 591 10.82 -15.15 25.48
C THR A 591 10.69 -13.63 25.66
N LEU A 592 11.72 -12.86 25.31
CA LEU A 592 11.64 -11.39 25.30
C LEU A 592 10.47 -10.89 24.45
N LYS A 593 10.34 -11.40 23.24
CA LYS A 593 9.25 -11.06 22.32
C LYS A 593 7.89 -11.52 22.85
N ALA A 594 7.84 -12.72 23.44
CA ALA A 594 6.60 -13.27 24.01
C ALA A 594 6.10 -12.43 25.19
N LEU A 595 6.99 -12.05 26.12
CA LEU A 595 6.64 -11.24 27.28
C LEU A 595 6.25 -9.81 26.90
N ALA A 596 6.96 -9.22 25.92
CA ALA A 596 6.66 -7.88 25.43
C ALA A 596 5.40 -7.83 24.55
N GLY A 597 5.12 -8.89 23.80
CA GLY A 597 4.03 -8.96 22.83
C GLY A 597 2.81 -9.76 23.26
N ALA A 598 2.80 -10.34 24.48
CA ALA A 598 1.65 -11.10 24.98
C ALA A 598 0.45 -10.18 25.24
N LEU A 599 -0.72 -10.56 24.70
CA LEU A 599 -1.94 -9.77 24.73
C LEU A 599 -3.11 -10.57 25.30
N PHE A 600 -3.98 -9.93 26.08
CA PHE A 600 -5.15 -10.57 26.64
C PHE A 600 -6.15 -11.03 25.56
N ASP A 601 -6.39 -10.17 24.55
CA ASP A 601 -7.47 -10.35 23.58
C ASP A 601 -7.06 -11.17 22.33
N ASN A 602 -5.76 -11.25 22.04
CA ASN A 602 -5.21 -11.85 20.81
C ASN A 602 -4.22 -12.99 21.07
N CYS A 603 -4.26 -13.61 22.22
CA CYS A 603 -3.39 -14.73 22.58
C CYS A 603 -4.20 -16.03 22.52
N PRO A 604 -4.49 -16.58 21.32
CA PRO A 604 -5.14 -17.87 21.24
C PRO A 604 -4.23 -18.91 21.93
N PRO A 605 -4.82 -19.92 22.57
CA PRO A 605 -4.06 -20.90 23.36
C PRO A 605 -3.04 -21.73 22.54
N ARG A 606 -2.92 -21.45 21.23
CA ARG A 606 -2.09 -22.17 20.26
C ARG A 606 -1.04 -21.32 19.57
N ASP A 607 -0.81 -20.08 20.00
CA ASP A 607 0.27 -19.23 19.49
C ASP A 607 1.57 -19.49 20.22
N TRP A 608 2.70 -19.41 19.48
CA TRP A 608 4.03 -19.59 20.06
C TRP A 608 4.33 -18.63 21.24
N PRO A 609 3.86 -17.36 21.29
CA PRO A 609 4.06 -16.52 22.47
C PRO A 609 3.37 -17.10 23.70
N THR A 610 2.22 -17.72 23.52
CA THR A 610 1.49 -18.40 24.60
C THR A 610 2.25 -19.63 25.08
N LEU A 611 2.84 -20.41 24.19
CA LEU A 611 3.64 -21.57 24.60
C LEU A 611 4.85 -21.17 25.44
N LEU A 612 5.60 -20.15 25.02
CA LEU A 612 6.76 -19.66 25.78
C LEU A 612 6.35 -19.03 27.12
N THR A 613 5.30 -18.23 27.15
CA THR A 613 4.80 -17.65 28.41
C THR A 613 4.27 -18.73 29.35
N ASN A 614 3.60 -19.76 28.84
CA ASN A 614 3.14 -20.88 29.64
C ASN A 614 4.31 -21.72 30.20
N ALA A 615 5.40 -21.88 29.44
CA ALA A 615 6.61 -22.53 29.95
C ALA A 615 7.20 -21.74 31.14
N VAL A 616 7.23 -20.41 31.08
CA VAL A 616 7.66 -19.56 32.20
C VAL A 616 6.67 -19.65 33.35
N PHE A 617 5.36 -19.62 33.08
CA PHE A 617 4.32 -19.71 34.10
C PHE A 617 4.32 -21.06 34.82
N GLY A 618 4.50 -22.15 34.06
CA GLY A 618 4.58 -23.49 34.65
C GLY A 618 5.69 -23.62 35.68
N PHE A 619 6.84 -23.04 35.41
CA PHE A 619 7.94 -23.00 36.37
C PHE A 619 7.66 -22.03 37.53
N ALA A 620 7.22 -20.80 37.24
CA ALA A 620 6.97 -19.79 38.25
C ALA A 620 5.90 -20.23 39.27
N GLY A 621 4.89 -20.95 38.82
CA GLY A 621 3.87 -21.56 39.68
C GLY A 621 4.42 -22.64 40.62
N LEU A 622 5.37 -23.49 40.11
CA LEU A 622 6.03 -24.51 40.91
C LEU A 622 7.03 -23.93 41.92
N ALA A 623 7.72 -22.89 41.54
CA ALA A 623 8.80 -22.33 42.38
C ALA A 623 8.29 -21.59 43.63
N GLY A 624 6.98 -21.37 43.75
CA GLY A 624 6.41 -20.59 44.86
C GLY A 624 7.02 -19.19 44.98
N VAL A 625 7.46 -18.62 43.87
CA VAL A 625 8.21 -17.36 43.83
C VAL A 625 7.33 -16.17 44.14
N VAL A 626 6.02 -16.40 44.21
CA VAL A 626 5.02 -15.40 44.57
C VAL A 626 4.35 -15.73 45.89
N ARG A 627 4.62 -14.90 46.87
CA ARG A 627 3.65 -14.70 47.97
C ARG A 627 2.54 -13.79 47.42
N THR A 628 1.41 -14.35 47.14
CA THR A 628 0.18 -13.55 46.98
C THR A 628 -0.08 -12.84 48.30
N PRO A 629 -0.40 -11.52 48.32
CA PRO A 629 -0.85 -10.85 49.54
C PRO A 629 -2.10 -11.58 50.08
N GLY A 630 -1.97 -12.24 51.23
CA GLY A 630 -3.08 -13.00 51.84
C GLY A 630 -2.81 -14.48 52.14
N TYR A 631 -1.66 -15.03 51.77
CA TYR A 631 -1.21 -16.34 52.25
C TYR A 631 -0.35 -16.15 53.51
N GLU A 632 -0.86 -16.56 54.66
CA GLU A 632 -0.09 -16.69 55.90
C GLU A 632 1.08 -17.66 55.72
N GLU A 633 2.18 -17.37 56.42
CA GLU A 633 3.38 -18.22 56.46
C GLU A 633 2.96 -19.67 56.84
N VAL A 634 3.05 -20.57 55.85
CA VAL A 634 2.95 -22.00 56.15
C VAL A 634 4.26 -22.41 56.81
N ASP A 635 4.10 -22.98 57.97
CA ASP A 635 5.12 -23.43 58.91
C ASP A 635 6.31 -24.13 58.27
N ASN A 636 7.48 -23.89 58.83
CA ASN A 636 8.82 -24.26 58.31
C ASN A 636 9.06 -25.76 58.10
N GLU A 637 8.11 -26.63 58.43
CA GLU A 637 8.29 -28.09 58.42
C GLU A 637 7.54 -28.84 57.31
N THR A 638 6.62 -28.19 56.57
CA THR A 638 5.88 -28.89 55.52
C THR A 638 6.63 -28.88 54.17
N LYS A 639 7.08 -30.05 53.76
CA LYS A 639 7.71 -30.28 52.45
C LYS A 639 6.78 -30.11 51.24
N TYR A 640 5.48 -29.95 51.49
CA TYR A 640 4.46 -29.94 50.47
C TYR A 640 3.38 -28.92 50.80
N ALA A 641 2.86 -28.26 49.78
CA ALA A 641 1.63 -27.47 49.80
C ALA A 641 0.52 -28.23 49.05
N TYR A 642 -0.72 -27.80 49.27
CA TYR A 642 -1.89 -28.34 48.59
C TYR A 642 -2.62 -27.21 47.89
N ASP A 643 -3.12 -27.50 46.67
CA ASP A 643 -3.98 -26.55 45.97
C ASP A 643 -5.40 -26.50 46.60
N ARG A 644 -6.26 -25.61 46.10
CA ARG A 644 -7.65 -25.50 46.54
C ARG A 644 -8.49 -26.77 46.29
N GLN A 645 -7.97 -27.70 45.47
CA GLN A 645 -8.60 -28.99 45.15
C GLN A 645 -7.96 -30.15 45.91
N GLY A 646 -7.00 -29.89 46.79
CA GLY A 646 -6.34 -30.92 47.62
C GLY A 646 -5.20 -31.66 46.95
N HIS A 647 -4.67 -31.16 45.81
CA HIS A 647 -3.53 -31.77 45.16
C HIS A 647 -2.24 -31.34 45.84
N ARG A 648 -1.35 -32.30 46.06
CA ARG A 648 -0.10 -32.16 46.79
C ARG A 648 1.07 -31.73 45.85
N PHE A 649 1.80 -30.66 46.18
CA PHE A 649 2.97 -30.22 45.44
C PHE A 649 4.10 -29.76 46.37
N MET A 650 5.35 -29.78 45.88
CA MET A 650 6.50 -29.36 46.66
C MET A 650 6.55 -27.85 46.86
N THR A 651 6.88 -27.40 48.09
CA THR A 651 7.00 -25.98 48.41
C THR A 651 8.38 -25.43 47.99
N ALA A 652 8.46 -24.17 47.70
CA ALA A 652 9.66 -23.47 47.20
C ALA A 652 10.85 -23.42 48.17
N ARG A 653 10.77 -23.97 49.37
CA ARG A 653 11.89 -23.99 50.35
C ARG A 653 12.90 -25.08 50.10
N GLN A 654 12.64 -25.98 49.19
CA GLN A 654 13.62 -27.02 48.78
C GLN A 654 14.30 -26.74 47.44
N PHE A 655 14.00 -25.62 46.81
CA PHE A 655 14.58 -25.20 45.52
C PHE A 655 15.73 -24.22 45.70
#